data_8d9629b62669f950d08f334c5fe3967b
#
_entry.id   8d9629b62669f950d08f334c5fe3967b
#
_cell.length_a   1.000
_cell.length_b   1.000
_cell.length_c   1.000
_cell.angle_alpha   90.00
_cell.angle_beta   90.00
_cell.angle_gamma   90.00
#
_symmetry.space_group_name_H-M   'P 1'
#
loop_
_entity.id
_entity.type
_entity.pdbx_description
1 polymer ?
#
loop_
_entity_poly.entity_id
_entity_poly.type
_entity_poly.pdbx_seq_one_letter_code
_entity_poly.pdbx_strand_id
1 'polypeptide(L)'
;MESYLDENFSGVKPKHSSDEVLQRWRNLCSVVKNPKRRFRFTANLSKRGEAAAMRRTNQEKLRIAVLVSKAALQFIQGVPVSDYVVPEEIKAAGFQICADELGSIVEGHDVKKLKIHGGVDGIAEKLSTSTTYGLTADNKLLNHRQEIYGINKFTETQARGFLVFVWEALHDMTLIILAVCALVSLIVGIAMEGWPVGAHDGLGIVASILLVVLVTATSDYRQSLQFRDLDKEKKKISIQVTRNGYRHKMSIYDLLPGDIVHLSIGDQVPADGLFVSGFCVSIDESSLTGESEPVMVSAENPFLLSGTKVQDGSCKMMITTVGMRTQWGKLMATLSEGGDDETPLQVKLNGVATFIGKIGLVFAVVTFAVLVQGLFNRKLGEGTHWSWSGDDALEMLEFFAIAVTIVVVAVPEGLPLAVTLSLAFAMKKMMNDKALVRHLAACETMGSATCICSDKTGTLTTNHMTVVKSCICMNVKDVDRQSNASSFCSEIPDSTVKLLLQSIFNNSGGEVVINKEGKLEILGSPTDAALLEFGLFLGGDFQGERQAPKLIKVEPFNSTKKRMGVVLELPEGGLRAHTKGASEIILAACDKMIDSNGEVVPLDEASIDHLKATINQFASEALRTLCLAYMELGPDFREKSEEELFKLIPKIQVMARSSPLDKHTLVKHLRTTFGEVVAVTGDGTNDAPALHEADIGLAMGIAGTEVAKESADVIILDDNFSTIATVAKWGRSVYINIQKFVQFQLTVNVVALIVNFSSACLTGNAPLTAVQLLWVNMIMDTLGALALATEPPTDDLMKRAPVGRRGNFISNVMWRNILGQSLYQFLVIWYLQVEGKAIFQLNGPDSDLILNTLIFNSFVFCQVFNEISSREMEKINVFKGILDNYVFAAVLTSTVLFQIIIIEYLGTYANTSPLTLSQWFLSVFIGFLGMPIAAALKMIPVASQ
;
A
#
# COMPACT_ATOMS: atom_id res chain seq x y z
N MET A 1 -5.27 26.70 -27.35
CA MET A 1 -6.61 26.34 -26.88
C MET A 1 -7.31 27.52 -26.22
N GLU A 2 -6.65 28.30 -25.37
CA GLU A 2 -7.23 29.52 -24.78
C GLU A 2 -7.59 30.58 -25.83
N SER A 3 -6.71 30.87 -26.79
CA SER A 3 -7.02 31.79 -27.90
C SER A 3 -8.18 31.30 -28.78
N TYR A 4 -8.25 29.99 -29.04
CA TYR A 4 -9.34 29.40 -29.83
C TYR A 4 -10.70 29.46 -29.12
N LEU A 5 -10.71 29.28 -27.78
CA LEU A 5 -11.93 29.39 -26.98
C LEU A 5 -12.39 30.84 -26.80
N ASP A 6 -11.47 31.79 -26.69
CA ASP A 6 -11.81 33.23 -26.60
C ASP A 6 -12.30 33.80 -27.93
N GLU A 7 -11.69 33.40 -29.05
CA GLU A 7 -12.13 33.89 -30.38
C GLU A 7 -13.45 33.24 -30.85
N ASN A 8 -13.69 31.96 -30.55
CA ASN A 8 -14.83 31.25 -31.14
C ASN A 8 -16.03 31.07 -30.19
N PHE A 9 -15.88 31.23 -28.88
CA PHE A 9 -16.91 30.87 -27.89
C PHE A 9 -17.26 31.96 -26.87
N SER A 10 -16.47 33.03 -26.73
CA SER A 10 -16.77 34.10 -25.77
C SER A 10 -17.93 35.02 -26.18
N GLY A 11 -18.32 35.02 -27.47
CA GLY A 11 -19.38 35.86 -28.02
C GLY A 11 -20.69 35.16 -28.41
N VAL A 12 -20.73 33.80 -28.37
CA VAL A 12 -21.90 33.06 -28.85
C VAL A 12 -22.85 32.78 -27.70
N LYS A 13 -23.93 33.56 -27.58
CA LYS A 13 -25.09 33.18 -26.77
C LYS A 13 -25.93 32.18 -27.58
N PRO A 14 -26.11 30.94 -27.11
CA PRO A 14 -27.02 30.00 -27.77
C PRO A 14 -28.46 30.55 -27.66
N LYS A 15 -29.11 30.67 -28.76
CA LYS A 15 -30.42 31.32 -28.89
C LYS A 15 -31.59 30.61 -28.23
N HIS A 16 -31.41 29.37 -27.76
CA HIS A 16 -32.51 28.51 -27.25
C HIS A 16 -32.10 27.57 -26.09
N SER A 17 -31.14 27.93 -25.24
CA SER A 17 -30.78 27.09 -24.07
C SER A 17 -31.32 27.68 -22.76
N SER A 18 -31.74 26.82 -21.84
CA SER A 18 -32.18 27.21 -20.49
C SER A 18 -31.01 27.84 -19.71
N ASP A 19 -31.34 28.75 -18.78
CA ASP A 19 -30.35 29.42 -17.93
C ASP A 19 -29.47 28.46 -17.14
N GLU A 20 -29.97 27.26 -16.75
CA GLU A 20 -29.20 26.20 -16.09
C GLU A 20 -28.10 25.64 -16.99
N VAL A 21 -28.39 25.41 -18.28
CA VAL A 21 -27.40 24.91 -19.26
C VAL A 21 -26.34 25.96 -19.52
N LEU A 22 -26.72 27.25 -19.57
CA LEU A 22 -25.77 28.35 -19.65
C LEU A 22 -24.88 28.47 -18.40
N GLN A 23 -25.41 28.21 -17.24
CA GLN A 23 -24.66 28.23 -15.98
C GLN A 23 -23.67 27.06 -15.88
N ARG A 24 -24.08 25.86 -16.30
CA ARG A 24 -23.18 24.69 -16.41
C ARG A 24 -22.06 24.95 -17.44
N TRP A 25 -22.38 25.56 -18.57
CA TRP A 25 -21.39 25.94 -19.57
C TRP A 25 -20.42 27.01 -19.04
N ARG A 26 -20.89 28.04 -18.35
CA ARG A 26 -20.03 29.04 -17.69
C ARG A 26 -19.12 28.42 -16.64
N ASN A 27 -19.63 27.49 -15.86
CA ASN A 27 -18.84 26.75 -14.89
C ASN A 27 -17.77 25.89 -15.57
N LEU A 28 -18.10 25.20 -16.66
CA LEU A 28 -17.15 24.43 -17.45
C LEU A 28 -16.07 25.33 -18.08
N CYS A 29 -16.45 26.44 -18.65
CA CYS A 29 -15.51 27.44 -19.20
C CYS A 29 -14.60 28.02 -18.10
N SER A 30 -15.12 28.28 -16.90
CA SER A 30 -14.32 28.77 -15.76
C SER A 30 -13.28 27.77 -15.30
N VAL A 31 -13.62 26.46 -15.28
CA VAL A 31 -12.69 25.38 -14.97
C VAL A 31 -11.61 25.23 -16.04
N VAL A 32 -12.00 25.38 -17.32
CA VAL A 32 -11.05 25.34 -18.45
C VAL A 32 -10.13 26.58 -18.48
N LYS A 33 -10.62 27.76 -18.10
CA LYS A 33 -9.84 29.02 -18.06
C LYS A 33 -8.91 29.16 -16.86
N ASN A 34 -9.07 28.38 -15.80
CA ASN A 34 -8.25 28.52 -14.59
C ASN A 34 -7.27 27.34 -14.41
N PRO A 35 -6.03 27.41 -14.96
CA PRO A 35 -5.04 26.35 -14.89
C PRO A 35 -4.64 26.01 -13.45
N LYS A 36 -4.72 26.97 -12.50
CA LYS A 36 -4.34 26.74 -11.10
C LYS A 36 -5.32 25.83 -10.35
N ARG A 37 -6.59 25.75 -10.74
CA ARG A 37 -7.56 24.80 -10.19
C ARG A 37 -7.35 23.37 -10.70
N ARG A 38 -6.77 23.21 -11.90
CA ARG A 38 -6.48 21.90 -12.52
C ARG A 38 -5.30 21.16 -11.89
N PHE A 39 -4.35 21.86 -11.27
CA PHE A 39 -3.01 21.32 -10.95
C PHE A 39 -2.71 21.13 -9.47
N ARG A 40 -3.64 21.36 -8.55
CA ARG A 40 -3.37 21.10 -7.12
C ARG A 40 -3.14 19.62 -6.81
N PHE A 41 -3.77 18.72 -7.56
CA PHE A 41 -3.59 17.27 -7.41
C PHE A 41 -2.26 16.76 -8.00
N THR A 42 -1.76 17.41 -9.06
CA THR A 42 -0.51 17.01 -9.74
C THR A 42 0.77 17.52 -9.06
N ALA A 43 0.68 18.58 -8.24
CA ALA A 43 1.85 19.15 -7.58
C ALA A 43 2.52 18.20 -6.55
N ASN A 44 1.75 17.31 -5.94
CA ASN A 44 2.28 16.31 -5.02
C ASN A 44 2.85 15.06 -5.74
N LEU A 45 2.50 14.86 -7.01
CA LEU A 45 2.99 13.77 -7.85
C LEU A 45 4.25 14.14 -8.66
N SER A 46 4.64 15.41 -8.68
CA SER A 46 5.75 15.96 -9.52
C SER A 46 7.16 15.52 -9.08
N LYS A 47 7.28 14.70 -8.03
CA LYS A 47 8.57 14.13 -7.61
C LYS A 47 8.94 12.80 -8.29
N ARG A 48 8.07 12.29 -9.19
CA ARG A 48 8.31 11.05 -9.94
C ARG A 48 8.58 11.39 -11.41
N GLY A 49 9.72 10.97 -11.90
CA GLY A 49 10.32 11.03 -13.23
C GLY A 49 9.62 11.84 -14.36
N GLU A 50 10.33 12.75 -15.00
CA GLU A 50 9.84 13.66 -16.06
C GLU A 50 9.09 12.95 -17.21
N ALA A 51 9.45 11.71 -17.55
CA ALA A 51 8.82 10.94 -18.62
C ALA A 51 7.42 10.43 -18.26
N ALA A 52 7.20 10.01 -17.01
CA ALA A 52 5.90 9.59 -16.50
C ALA A 52 4.96 10.79 -16.33
N ALA A 53 5.50 11.94 -15.89
CA ALA A 53 4.76 13.20 -15.80
C ALA A 53 4.28 13.67 -17.18
N MET A 54 5.12 13.55 -18.23
CA MET A 54 4.77 13.97 -19.58
C MET A 54 3.67 13.09 -20.22
N ARG A 55 3.69 11.78 -19.97
CA ARG A 55 2.60 10.86 -20.42
C ARG A 55 1.28 11.16 -19.70
N ARG A 56 1.30 11.39 -18.39
CA ARG A 56 0.11 11.78 -17.60
C ARG A 56 -0.48 13.12 -18.05
N THR A 57 0.35 14.10 -18.32
CA THR A 57 -0.12 15.41 -18.83
C THR A 57 -0.80 15.28 -20.19
N ASN A 58 -0.34 14.39 -21.07
CA ASN A 58 -0.96 14.15 -22.37
C ASN A 58 -2.28 13.37 -22.25
N GLN A 59 -2.36 12.38 -21.34
CA GLN A 59 -3.60 11.66 -21.03
C GLN A 59 -4.66 12.58 -20.43
N GLU A 60 -4.25 13.48 -19.53
CA GLU A 60 -5.14 14.46 -18.92
C GLU A 60 -5.66 15.49 -19.93
N LYS A 61 -4.80 15.95 -20.86
CA LYS A 61 -5.22 16.77 -21.99
C LYS A 61 -6.22 16.06 -22.90
N LEU A 62 -6.01 14.78 -23.17
CA LEU A 62 -6.93 13.96 -23.98
C LEU A 62 -8.28 13.78 -23.25
N ARG A 63 -8.25 13.51 -21.94
CA ARG A 63 -9.45 13.39 -21.10
C ARG A 63 -10.26 14.68 -21.07
N ILE A 64 -9.61 15.81 -20.88
CA ILE A 64 -10.28 17.14 -20.92
C ILE A 64 -10.88 17.39 -22.31
N ALA A 65 -10.15 17.05 -23.38
CA ALA A 65 -10.65 17.19 -24.74
C ALA A 65 -11.89 16.32 -25.00
N VAL A 66 -11.90 15.08 -24.50
CA VAL A 66 -13.05 14.16 -24.62
C VAL A 66 -14.24 14.67 -23.81
N LEU A 67 -14.04 15.16 -22.58
CA LEU A 67 -15.10 15.72 -21.74
C LEU A 67 -15.71 16.99 -22.38
N VAL A 68 -14.86 17.86 -22.91
CA VAL A 68 -15.32 19.09 -23.62
C VAL A 68 -16.05 18.72 -24.90
N SER A 69 -15.56 17.74 -25.66
CA SER A 69 -16.23 17.27 -26.89
C SER A 69 -17.58 16.60 -26.58
N LYS A 70 -17.66 15.80 -25.51
CA LYS A 70 -18.90 15.15 -25.06
C LYS A 70 -19.93 16.19 -24.57
N ALA A 71 -19.49 17.19 -23.80
CA ALA A 71 -20.34 18.30 -23.36
C ALA A 71 -20.82 19.18 -24.55
N ALA A 72 -19.95 19.42 -25.51
CA ALA A 72 -20.31 20.16 -26.73
C ALA A 72 -21.28 19.38 -27.61
N LEU A 73 -21.12 18.07 -27.75
CA LEU A 73 -22.05 17.18 -28.44
C LEU A 73 -23.42 17.14 -27.76
N GLN A 74 -23.47 17.02 -26.46
CA GLN A 74 -24.73 17.06 -25.69
C GLN A 74 -25.42 18.43 -25.79
N PHE A 75 -24.65 19.52 -25.93
CA PHE A 75 -25.16 20.85 -26.11
C PHE A 75 -25.72 21.10 -27.52
N ILE A 76 -25.05 20.57 -28.57
CA ILE A 76 -25.42 20.73 -29.98
C ILE A 76 -26.62 19.83 -30.34
N GLN A 77 -26.67 18.64 -29.78
CA GLN A 77 -27.69 17.64 -30.13
C GLN A 77 -29.04 17.89 -29.52
N GLY A 78 -29.19 18.86 -28.58
CA GLY A 78 -30.45 19.27 -27.90
C GLY A 78 -31.36 18.09 -27.76
N VAL A 79 -31.08 17.18 -26.80
CA VAL A 79 -31.73 15.88 -26.70
C VAL A 79 -33.25 16.08 -26.67
N PRO A 80 -34.00 15.62 -27.69
CA PRO A 80 -35.46 15.52 -27.55
C PRO A 80 -35.69 14.50 -26.41
N VAL A 81 -36.62 14.85 -25.54
CA VAL A 81 -37.12 13.91 -24.52
C VAL A 81 -37.81 12.79 -25.32
N SER A 82 -37.04 11.75 -25.65
CA SER A 82 -37.62 10.55 -26.26
C SER A 82 -38.30 9.75 -25.16
N ASP A 83 -39.55 9.37 -25.41
CA ASP A 83 -40.24 8.41 -24.57
C ASP A 83 -39.40 7.14 -24.48
N TYR A 84 -38.96 6.80 -23.28
CA TYR A 84 -38.13 5.63 -23.02
C TYR A 84 -38.96 4.37 -23.37
N VAL A 85 -38.48 3.60 -24.35
CA VAL A 85 -39.06 2.30 -24.74
C VAL A 85 -38.26 1.19 -24.06
N VAL A 86 -38.92 0.39 -23.23
CA VAL A 86 -38.31 -0.75 -22.51
C VAL A 86 -37.95 -1.84 -23.54
N PRO A 87 -36.69 -2.32 -23.60
CA PRO A 87 -36.33 -3.44 -24.45
C PRO A 87 -37.16 -4.71 -24.13
N GLU A 88 -37.51 -5.49 -25.18
CA GLU A 88 -38.34 -6.67 -24.99
C GLU A 88 -37.72 -7.73 -24.09
N GLU A 89 -36.40 -7.88 -24.10
CA GLU A 89 -35.65 -8.80 -23.24
C GLU A 89 -35.86 -8.49 -21.76
N ILE A 90 -35.88 -7.20 -21.41
CA ILE A 90 -36.05 -6.71 -20.04
C ILE A 90 -37.51 -6.83 -19.60
N LYS A 91 -38.46 -6.60 -20.49
CA LYS A 91 -39.88 -6.86 -20.23
C LYS A 91 -40.15 -8.34 -19.98
N ALA A 92 -39.57 -9.23 -20.76
CA ALA A 92 -39.68 -10.69 -20.60
C ALA A 92 -39.12 -11.16 -19.25
N ALA A 93 -38.09 -10.44 -18.73
CA ALA A 93 -37.48 -10.69 -17.45
C ALA A 93 -38.26 -10.13 -16.23
N GLY A 94 -39.34 -9.38 -16.48
CA GLY A 94 -40.19 -8.79 -15.43
C GLY A 94 -39.75 -7.43 -14.92
N PHE A 95 -38.76 -6.77 -15.58
CA PHE A 95 -38.27 -5.43 -15.24
C PHE A 95 -38.76 -4.39 -16.26
N GLN A 96 -38.82 -3.12 -15.82
CA GLN A 96 -39.29 -2.03 -16.64
C GLN A 96 -38.22 -0.98 -16.99
N ILE A 97 -36.97 -1.22 -16.62
CA ILE A 97 -35.84 -0.33 -16.88
C ILE A 97 -34.57 -1.12 -17.14
N CYS A 98 -33.75 -0.69 -18.13
CA CYS A 98 -32.48 -1.33 -18.44
C CYS A 98 -31.30 -0.71 -17.67
N ALA A 99 -30.19 -1.45 -17.61
CA ALA A 99 -28.98 -1.02 -16.91
C ALA A 99 -28.35 0.25 -17.52
N ASP A 100 -28.45 0.41 -18.84
CA ASP A 100 -27.84 1.54 -19.53
C ASP A 100 -28.61 2.84 -19.28
N GLU A 101 -29.95 2.75 -19.19
CA GLU A 101 -30.79 3.91 -18.84
C GLU A 101 -30.55 4.32 -17.36
N LEU A 102 -30.48 3.36 -16.43
CA LEU A 102 -30.10 3.62 -15.04
C LEU A 102 -28.73 4.29 -14.94
N GLY A 103 -27.74 3.79 -15.68
CA GLY A 103 -26.42 4.39 -15.76
C GLY A 103 -26.44 5.82 -16.29
N SER A 104 -27.24 6.07 -17.35
CA SER A 104 -27.34 7.41 -17.96
C SER A 104 -27.98 8.46 -17.04
N ILE A 105 -28.95 8.05 -16.20
CA ILE A 105 -29.59 8.91 -15.22
C ILE A 105 -28.61 9.38 -14.15
N VAL A 106 -27.83 8.45 -13.61
CA VAL A 106 -26.89 8.74 -12.52
C VAL A 106 -25.64 9.45 -13.06
N GLU A 107 -25.08 8.98 -14.16
CA GLU A 107 -23.89 9.59 -14.80
C GLU A 107 -24.13 11.05 -15.21
N GLY A 108 -25.32 11.33 -15.76
CA GLY A 108 -25.69 12.66 -16.21
C GLY A 108 -26.17 13.60 -15.10
N HIS A 109 -26.35 13.12 -13.87
CA HIS A 109 -27.07 13.84 -12.81
C HIS A 109 -28.40 14.41 -13.32
N ASP A 110 -29.12 13.62 -14.12
CA ASP A 110 -30.30 14.09 -14.86
C ASP A 110 -31.57 13.96 -14.03
N VAL A 111 -31.84 14.97 -13.22
CA VAL A 111 -33.06 15.09 -12.41
C VAL A 111 -34.33 15.06 -13.26
N LYS A 112 -34.27 15.52 -14.52
CA LYS A 112 -35.44 15.51 -15.42
C LYS A 112 -35.79 14.08 -15.83
N LYS A 113 -34.82 13.30 -16.27
CA LYS A 113 -35.02 11.87 -16.55
C LYS A 113 -35.50 11.13 -15.31
N LEU A 114 -34.92 11.40 -14.14
CA LEU A 114 -35.37 10.80 -12.89
C LEU A 114 -36.85 11.09 -12.61
N LYS A 115 -37.30 12.34 -12.82
CA LYS A 115 -38.72 12.72 -12.65
C LYS A 115 -39.65 12.06 -13.67
N ILE A 116 -39.23 11.85 -14.91
CA ILE A 116 -39.99 11.12 -15.95
C ILE A 116 -40.22 9.68 -15.51
N HIS A 117 -39.24 9.05 -14.87
CA HIS A 117 -39.37 7.69 -14.34
C HIS A 117 -40.14 7.60 -13.01
N GLY A 118 -40.68 8.70 -12.48
CA GLY A 118 -41.45 8.73 -11.24
C GLY A 118 -40.62 8.97 -9.96
N GLY A 119 -39.38 9.50 -10.13
CA GLY A 119 -38.46 9.73 -9.02
C GLY A 119 -37.80 8.45 -8.51
N VAL A 120 -37.29 8.48 -7.29
CA VAL A 120 -36.62 7.34 -6.65
C VAL A 120 -37.58 6.17 -6.45
N ASP A 121 -38.79 6.43 -5.99
CA ASP A 121 -39.84 5.41 -5.76
C ASP A 121 -40.31 4.80 -7.09
N GLY A 122 -40.45 5.57 -8.16
CA GLY A 122 -40.77 5.05 -9.49
C GLY A 122 -39.68 4.14 -10.07
N ILE A 123 -38.41 4.44 -9.84
CA ILE A 123 -37.32 3.54 -10.22
C ILE A 123 -37.31 2.28 -9.35
N ALA A 124 -37.60 2.39 -8.04
CA ALA A 124 -37.71 1.25 -7.17
C ALA A 124 -38.80 0.27 -7.64
N GLU A 125 -39.98 0.80 -8.04
CA GLU A 125 -41.07 0.01 -8.59
C GLU A 125 -40.65 -0.69 -9.90
N LYS A 126 -40.01 0.03 -10.83
CA LYS A 126 -39.50 -0.52 -12.10
C LYS A 126 -38.41 -1.57 -11.91
N LEU A 127 -37.64 -1.49 -10.85
CA LEU A 127 -36.65 -2.49 -10.43
C LEU A 127 -37.27 -3.63 -9.59
N SER A 128 -38.59 -3.62 -9.33
CA SER A 128 -39.25 -4.61 -8.48
C SER A 128 -38.59 -4.72 -7.09
N THR A 129 -38.33 -3.58 -6.45
CA THR A 129 -37.75 -3.46 -5.10
C THR A 129 -38.56 -2.49 -4.26
N SER A 130 -38.34 -2.50 -2.94
CA SER A 130 -38.97 -1.57 -1.99
C SER A 130 -37.90 -0.70 -1.32
N THR A 131 -38.12 0.60 -1.25
CA THR A 131 -37.24 1.54 -0.53
C THR A 131 -37.18 1.28 0.98
N THR A 132 -38.16 0.55 1.53
CA THR A 132 -38.25 0.21 2.97
C THR A 132 -37.79 -1.21 3.27
N TYR A 133 -38.18 -2.19 2.47
CA TYR A 133 -37.90 -3.62 2.71
C TYR A 133 -36.74 -4.16 1.90
N GLY A 134 -36.30 -3.43 0.88
CA GLY A 134 -35.22 -3.86 -0.03
C GLY A 134 -35.63 -5.04 -0.93
N LEU A 135 -34.64 -5.75 -1.45
CA LEU A 135 -34.87 -6.92 -2.30
C LEU A 135 -35.33 -8.12 -1.48
N THR A 136 -36.12 -8.99 -2.13
CA THR A 136 -36.48 -10.32 -1.57
C THR A 136 -35.25 -11.23 -1.65
N ALA A 137 -35.01 -12.00 -0.58
CA ALA A 137 -33.86 -12.91 -0.50
C ALA A 137 -34.10 -14.27 -1.17
N ASP A 138 -34.84 -14.31 -2.28
CA ASP A 138 -35.01 -15.52 -3.09
C ASP A 138 -33.83 -15.67 -4.05
N ASN A 139 -33.01 -16.70 -3.86
CA ASN A 139 -31.81 -16.96 -4.65
C ASN A 139 -32.08 -17.04 -6.16
N LYS A 140 -33.24 -17.53 -6.60
CA LYS A 140 -33.59 -17.59 -8.01
C LYS A 140 -33.81 -16.21 -8.61
N LEU A 141 -34.50 -15.34 -7.90
CA LEU A 141 -34.74 -13.95 -8.34
C LEU A 141 -33.46 -13.12 -8.29
N LEU A 142 -32.60 -13.36 -7.30
CA LEU A 142 -31.30 -12.69 -7.20
C LEU A 142 -30.36 -13.11 -8.33
N ASN A 143 -30.26 -14.39 -8.66
CA ASN A 143 -29.44 -14.87 -9.78
C ASN A 143 -29.93 -14.33 -11.13
N HIS A 144 -31.24 -14.31 -11.34
CA HIS A 144 -31.84 -13.75 -12.55
C HIS A 144 -31.56 -12.24 -12.69
N ARG A 145 -31.64 -11.49 -11.59
CA ARG A 145 -31.27 -10.07 -11.56
C ARG A 145 -29.77 -9.86 -11.85
N GLN A 146 -28.92 -10.76 -11.35
CA GLN A 146 -27.48 -10.76 -11.59
C GLN A 146 -27.15 -10.98 -13.07
N GLU A 147 -27.88 -11.85 -13.76
CA GLU A 147 -27.68 -12.10 -15.21
C GLU A 147 -28.02 -10.86 -16.05
N ILE A 148 -29.05 -10.11 -15.68
CA ILE A 148 -29.52 -8.96 -16.45
C ILE A 148 -28.71 -7.68 -16.17
N TYR A 149 -28.49 -7.38 -14.90
CA TYR A 149 -27.84 -6.12 -14.48
C TYR A 149 -26.34 -6.26 -14.24
N GLY A 150 -25.83 -7.49 -14.10
CA GLY A 150 -24.42 -7.78 -13.82
C GLY A 150 -24.13 -7.84 -12.32
N ILE A 151 -22.85 -7.99 -12.01
CA ILE A 151 -22.29 -8.10 -10.66
C ILE A 151 -21.43 -6.87 -10.34
N ASN A 152 -21.33 -6.54 -9.07
CA ASN A 152 -20.47 -5.43 -8.62
C ASN A 152 -19.00 -5.86 -8.54
N LYS A 153 -18.42 -6.26 -9.68
CA LYS A 153 -17.01 -6.59 -9.80
C LYS A 153 -16.33 -5.70 -10.83
N PHE A 154 -15.14 -5.24 -10.50
CA PHE A 154 -14.27 -4.53 -11.42
C PHE A 154 -13.36 -5.52 -12.15
N THR A 155 -12.94 -5.18 -13.37
CA THR A 155 -12.07 -6.04 -14.17
C THR A 155 -10.76 -6.27 -13.43
N GLU A 156 -10.44 -7.53 -13.16
CA GLU A 156 -9.14 -7.90 -12.61
C GLU A 156 -8.11 -7.91 -13.75
N THR A 157 -6.89 -7.47 -13.49
CA THR A 157 -5.76 -7.65 -14.41
C THR A 157 -5.59 -9.14 -14.68
N GLN A 158 -5.62 -9.53 -15.95
CA GLN A 158 -5.46 -10.92 -16.34
C GLN A 158 -4.13 -11.46 -15.83
N ALA A 159 -4.16 -12.67 -15.27
CA ALA A 159 -2.95 -13.35 -14.80
C ALA A 159 -2.01 -13.58 -16.00
N ARG A 160 -0.80 -13.03 -15.93
CA ARG A 160 0.23 -13.29 -16.93
C ARG A 160 0.62 -14.77 -16.89
N GLY A 161 0.66 -15.39 -18.02
CA GLY A 161 1.08 -16.79 -18.14
C GLY A 161 2.59 -16.96 -17.95
N PHE A 162 3.04 -18.14 -17.52
CA PHE A 162 4.46 -18.45 -17.35
C PHE A 162 5.33 -18.12 -18.58
N LEU A 163 4.82 -18.38 -19.79
CA LEU A 163 5.52 -18.11 -21.04
C LEU A 163 5.79 -16.60 -21.28
N VAL A 164 4.97 -15.72 -20.71
CA VAL A 164 5.22 -14.27 -20.79
C VAL A 164 6.47 -13.90 -20.00
N PHE A 165 6.65 -14.46 -18.80
CA PHE A 165 7.85 -14.23 -17.99
C PHE A 165 9.10 -14.81 -18.63
N VAL A 166 9.00 -15.98 -19.28
CA VAL A 166 10.11 -16.54 -20.09
C VAL A 166 10.47 -15.61 -21.25
N TRP A 167 9.45 -15.05 -21.90
CA TRP A 167 9.67 -14.11 -23.00
C TRP A 167 10.29 -12.79 -22.51
N GLU A 168 9.83 -12.25 -21.39
CA GLU A 168 10.41 -11.05 -20.77
C GLU A 168 11.86 -11.29 -20.36
N ALA A 169 12.18 -12.40 -19.71
CA ALA A 169 13.54 -12.77 -19.33
C ALA A 169 14.48 -12.93 -20.54
N LEU A 170 13.98 -13.45 -21.68
CA LEU A 170 14.76 -13.56 -22.92
C LEU A 170 15.07 -12.20 -23.57
N HIS A 171 14.34 -11.14 -23.24
CA HIS A 171 14.54 -9.80 -23.81
C HIS A 171 15.53 -8.95 -23.02
N ASP A 172 16.19 -9.51 -22.02
CA ASP A 172 17.31 -8.83 -21.35
C ASP A 172 18.43 -8.57 -22.37
N MET A 173 18.86 -7.32 -22.46
CA MET A 173 19.91 -6.90 -23.41
C MET A 173 21.22 -7.64 -23.17
N THR A 174 21.56 -7.96 -21.95
CA THR A 174 22.77 -8.68 -21.58
C THR A 174 22.73 -10.12 -22.08
N LEU A 175 21.60 -10.82 -21.88
CA LEU A 175 21.39 -12.18 -22.36
C LEU A 175 21.29 -12.24 -23.90
N ILE A 176 20.74 -11.22 -24.55
CA ILE A 176 20.70 -11.13 -26.02
C ILE A 176 22.13 -11.02 -26.57
N ILE A 177 22.99 -10.17 -26.00
CA ILE A 177 24.37 -10.03 -26.42
C ILE A 177 25.12 -11.35 -26.23
N LEU A 178 24.96 -12.01 -25.08
CA LEU A 178 25.56 -13.32 -24.83
C LEU A 178 25.05 -14.40 -25.77
N ALA A 179 23.76 -14.38 -26.12
CA ALA A 179 23.19 -15.32 -27.10
C ALA A 179 23.78 -15.11 -28.50
N VAL A 180 24.00 -13.86 -28.90
CA VAL A 180 24.70 -13.54 -30.15
C VAL A 180 26.15 -14.04 -30.09
N CYS A 181 26.86 -13.80 -29.00
CA CYS A 181 28.23 -14.31 -28.81
C CYS A 181 28.25 -15.86 -28.87
N ALA A 182 27.30 -16.53 -28.21
CA ALA A 182 27.19 -17.98 -28.23
C ALA A 182 26.94 -18.52 -29.64
N LEU A 183 26.07 -17.86 -30.41
CA LEU A 183 25.80 -18.25 -31.81
C LEU A 183 27.05 -18.08 -32.68
N VAL A 184 27.73 -16.96 -32.56
CA VAL A 184 28.97 -16.72 -33.33
C VAL A 184 30.05 -17.71 -32.91
N SER A 185 30.24 -17.95 -31.61
CA SER A 185 31.18 -18.96 -31.10
C SER A 185 30.86 -20.35 -31.62
N LEU A 186 29.60 -20.73 -31.67
CA LEU A 186 29.12 -22.03 -32.21
C LEU A 186 29.47 -22.14 -33.69
N ILE A 187 29.15 -21.12 -34.50
CA ILE A 187 29.42 -21.14 -35.95
C ILE A 187 30.89 -21.20 -36.25
N VAL A 188 31.69 -20.35 -35.59
CA VAL A 188 33.15 -20.27 -35.79
C VAL A 188 33.83 -21.53 -35.27
N GLY A 189 33.48 -22.02 -34.09
CA GLY A 189 34.02 -23.25 -33.51
C GLY A 189 33.75 -24.48 -34.38
N ILE A 190 32.53 -24.66 -34.89
CA ILE A 190 32.21 -25.78 -35.81
C ILE A 190 32.97 -25.65 -37.13
N ALA A 191 33.16 -24.40 -37.61
CA ALA A 191 33.87 -24.18 -38.87
C ALA A 191 35.38 -24.49 -38.77
N MET A 192 35.96 -24.24 -37.57
CA MET A 192 37.42 -24.40 -37.36
C MET A 192 37.79 -25.82 -36.84
N GLU A 193 37.03 -26.34 -35.85
CA GLU A 193 37.39 -27.58 -35.14
C GLU A 193 36.49 -28.76 -35.53
N GLY A 194 35.37 -28.47 -36.25
CA GLY A 194 34.40 -29.47 -36.66
C GLY A 194 33.45 -29.92 -35.53
N TRP A 195 32.46 -30.72 -35.92
CA TRP A 195 31.50 -31.34 -34.98
C TRP A 195 32.09 -32.63 -34.38
N PRO A 196 31.97 -32.92 -33.08
CA PRO A 196 31.32 -32.13 -32.05
C PRO A 196 32.19 -31.16 -31.25
N VAL A 197 33.51 -31.18 -31.40
CA VAL A 197 34.48 -30.50 -30.53
C VAL A 197 34.27 -28.97 -30.51
N GLY A 198 34.18 -28.33 -31.67
CA GLY A 198 33.99 -26.89 -31.79
C GLY A 198 32.62 -26.37 -31.35
N ALA A 199 31.69 -27.24 -30.94
CA ALA A 199 30.35 -26.83 -30.48
C ALA A 199 30.27 -26.70 -28.94
N HIS A 200 31.26 -27.20 -28.19
CA HIS A 200 31.15 -27.32 -26.72
C HIS A 200 31.00 -25.97 -26.03
N ASP A 201 31.79 -24.98 -26.33
CA ASP A 201 31.79 -23.66 -25.69
C ASP A 201 30.49 -22.91 -25.99
N GLY A 202 30.08 -22.84 -27.26
CA GLY A 202 28.82 -22.23 -27.67
C GLY A 202 27.58 -22.87 -27.02
N LEU A 203 27.54 -24.21 -26.99
CA LEU A 203 26.45 -24.96 -26.35
C LEU A 203 26.45 -24.76 -24.81
N GLY A 204 27.62 -24.70 -24.20
CA GLY A 204 27.76 -24.41 -22.76
C GLY A 204 27.15 -23.05 -22.39
N ILE A 205 27.43 -22.01 -23.18
CA ILE A 205 26.85 -20.68 -22.98
C ILE A 205 25.33 -20.70 -23.20
N VAL A 206 24.83 -21.36 -24.26
CA VAL A 206 23.38 -21.48 -24.52
C VAL A 206 22.67 -22.22 -23.38
N ALA A 207 23.25 -23.33 -22.89
CA ALA A 207 22.67 -24.08 -21.78
C ALA A 207 22.59 -23.23 -20.50
N SER A 208 23.63 -22.44 -20.22
CA SER A 208 23.67 -21.54 -19.08
C SER A 208 22.62 -20.43 -19.19
N ILE A 209 22.46 -19.81 -20.37
CA ILE A 209 21.43 -18.80 -20.63
C ILE A 209 20.04 -19.39 -20.40
N LEU A 210 19.78 -20.58 -20.94
CA LEU A 210 18.48 -21.26 -20.76
C LEU A 210 18.19 -21.56 -19.29
N LEU A 211 19.21 -21.97 -18.52
CA LEU A 211 19.08 -22.22 -17.09
C LEU A 211 18.74 -20.92 -16.34
N VAL A 212 19.46 -19.83 -16.60
CA VAL A 212 19.22 -18.52 -15.99
C VAL A 212 17.82 -18.02 -16.30
N VAL A 213 17.39 -18.05 -17.57
CA VAL A 213 16.06 -17.65 -18.01
C VAL A 213 14.97 -18.47 -17.30
N LEU A 214 15.15 -19.79 -17.19
CA LEU A 214 14.16 -20.66 -16.56
C LEU A 214 14.03 -20.39 -15.05
N VAL A 215 15.16 -20.17 -14.36
CA VAL A 215 15.17 -19.86 -12.94
C VAL A 215 14.53 -18.48 -12.67
N THR A 216 14.90 -17.46 -13.44
CA THR A 216 14.35 -16.11 -13.34
C THR A 216 12.84 -16.11 -13.62
N ALA A 217 12.41 -16.68 -14.73
CA ALA A 217 10.99 -16.77 -15.09
C ALA A 217 10.16 -17.54 -14.05
N THR A 218 10.72 -18.61 -13.46
CA THR A 218 10.04 -19.36 -12.38
C THR A 218 9.90 -18.53 -11.11
N SER A 219 10.93 -17.77 -10.76
CA SER A 219 10.92 -16.87 -9.62
C SER A 219 9.86 -15.77 -9.79
N ASP A 220 9.85 -15.09 -10.92
CA ASP A 220 8.93 -14.00 -11.24
C ASP A 220 7.48 -14.48 -11.32
N TYR A 221 7.25 -15.65 -11.91
CA TYR A 221 5.93 -16.28 -11.96
C TYR A 221 5.40 -16.61 -10.55
N ARG A 222 6.23 -17.20 -9.68
CA ARG A 222 5.85 -17.47 -8.28
C ARG A 222 5.56 -16.20 -7.51
N GLN A 223 6.36 -15.17 -7.71
CA GLN A 223 6.15 -13.84 -7.13
C GLN A 223 4.81 -13.24 -7.59
N SER A 224 4.51 -13.27 -8.88
CA SER A 224 3.23 -12.82 -9.44
C SER A 224 2.03 -13.56 -8.82
N LEU A 225 2.14 -14.87 -8.60
CA LEU A 225 1.10 -15.65 -7.91
C LEU A 225 0.90 -15.19 -6.45
N GLN A 226 1.98 -14.95 -5.72
CA GLN A 226 1.91 -14.48 -4.32
C GLN A 226 1.25 -13.09 -4.23
N PHE A 227 1.59 -12.17 -5.14
CA PHE A 227 0.96 -10.84 -5.19
C PHE A 227 -0.53 -10.93 -5.50
N ARG A 228 -0.92 -11.79 -6.41
CA ARG A 228 -2.34 -11.99 -6.76
C ARG A 228 -3.16 -12.52 -5.57
N ASP A 229 -2.61 -13.45 -4.80
CA ASP A 229 -3.29 -13.98 -3.61
C ASP A 229 -3.45 -12.92 -2.52
N LEU A 230 -2.43 -12.07 -2.35
CA LEU A 230 -2.50 -10.93 -1.43
C LEU A 230 -3.51 -9.88 -1.89
N ASP A 231 -3.60 -9.60 -3.18
CA ASP A 231 -4.57 -8.63 -3.74
C ASP A 231 -6.02 -9.10 -3.56
N LYS A 232 -6.30 -10.40 -3.60
CA LYS A 232 -7.62 -10.96 -3.27
C LYS A 232 -8.04 -10.70 -1.82
N GLU A 233 -7.11 -10.77 -0.87
CA GLU A 233 -7.40 -10.48 0.54
C GLU A 233 -7.68 -8.99 0.79
N LYS A 234 -7.01 -8.09 0.05
CA LYS A 234 -7.23 -6.63 0.12
C LYS A 234 -8.65 -6.21 -0.29
N LYS A 235 -9.30 -6.99 -1.14
CA LYS A 235 -10.62 -6.68 -1.74
C LYS A 235 -11.81 -7.11 -0.90
N LYS A 236 -11.64 -7.64 0.33
CA LYS A 236 -12.73 -8.08 1.22
C LYS A 236 -13.36 -6.90 1.97
N ILE A 237 -14.20 -6.12 1.29
CA ILE A 237 -14.99 -5.02 1.88
C ILE A 237 -16.42 -5.49 2.10
N SER A 238 -17.02 -5.14 3.24
CA SER A 238 -18.41 -5.48 3.57
C SER A 238 -19.18 -4.26 4.05
N ILE A 239 -20.47 -4.19 3.67
CA ILE A 239 -21.36 -3.06 3.97
C ILE A 239 -22.71 -3.54 4.50
N GLN A 240 -23.42 -2.66 5.19
CA GLN A 240 -24.77 -2.96 5.71
C GLN A 240 -25.83 -2.76 4.63
N VAL A 241 -26.67 -3.79 4.42
CA VAL A 241 -27.71 -3.82 3.40
C VAL A 241 -29.02 -4.28 4.01
N THR A 242 -30.13 -3.73 3.56
CA THR A 242 -31.48 -4.20 3.90
C THR A 242 -32.04 -5.10 2.80
N ARG A 243 -32.32 -6.36 3.14
CA ARG A 243 -33.07 -7.32 2.30
C ARG A 243 -34.15 -7.99 3.15
N ASN A 244 -35.31 -8.22 2.59
CA ASN A 244 -36.49 -8.75 3.33
C ASN A 244 -36.82 -7.95 4.61
N GLY A 245 -36.51 -6.66 4.65
CA GLY A 245 -36.76 -5.83 5.83
C GLY A 245 -35.75 -5.98 6.97
N TYR A 246 -34.77 -6.89 6.85
CA TYR A 246 -33.72 -7.09 7.85
C TYR A 246 -32.39 -6.53 7.39
N ARG A 247 -31.69 -5.83 8.29
CA ARG A 247 -30.32 -5.39 8.06
C ARG A 247 -29.34 -6.54 8.27
N HIS A 248 -28.38 -6.69 7.36
CA HIS A 248 -27.28 -7.62 7.52
C HIS A 248 -26.03 -7.08 6.82
N LYS A 249 -24.87 -7.54 7.25
CA LYS A 249 -23.59 -7.19 6.65
C LYS A 249 -23.28 -8.16 5.52
N MET A 250 -22.98 -7.64 4.33
CA MET A 250 -22.63 -8.46 3.17
C MET A 250 -21.47 -7.84 2.39
N SER A 251 -20.82 -8.64 1.54
CA SER A 251 -19.74 -8.17 0.68
C SER A 251 -20.27 -7.18 -0.36
N ILE A 252 -19.50 -6.14 -0.66
CA ILE A 252 -19.82 -5.18 -1.73
C ILE A 252 -19.94 -5.86 -3.10
N TYR A 253 -19.29 -7.00 -3.31
CA TYR A 253 -19.34 -7.76 -4.57
C TYR A 253 -20.66 -8.49 -4.82
N ASP A 254 -21.45 -8.69 -3.76
CA ASP A 254 -22.76 -9.36 -3.83
C ASP A 254 -23.92 -8.37 -3.96
N LEU A 255 -23.61 -7.08 -4.10
CA LEU A 255 -24.60 -6.02 -4.29
C LEU A 255 -25.21 -6.06 -5.69
N LEU A 256 -26.52 -5.85 -5.73
CA LEU A 256 -27.31 -5.83 -6.97
C LEU A 256 -28.13 -4.55 -7.09
N PRO A 257 -28.46 -4.10 -8.30
CA PRO A 257 -29.39 -2.99 -8.49
C PRO A 257 -30.74 -3.25 -7.80
N GLY A 258 -31.19 -2.28 -7.00
CA GLY A 258 -32.36 -2.38 -6.14
C GLY A 258 -32.08 -2.72 -4.67
N ASP A 259 -30.84 -3.03 -4.29
CA ASP A 259 -30.45 -3.17 -2.88
C ASP A 259 -30.48 -1.82 -2.16
N ILE A 260 -30.91 -1.84 -0.91
CA ILE A 260 -30.91 -0.66 -0.03
C ILE A 260 -29.70 -0.75 0.90
N VAL A 261 -28.74 0.12 0.66
CA VAL A 261 -27.49 0.20 1.41
C VAL A 261 -27.56 1.31 2.45
N HIS A 262 -27.02 1.05 3.63
CA HIS A 262 -26.91 2.03 4.70
C HIS A 262 -25.50 2.58 4.72
N LEU A 263 -25.37 3.89 4.53
CA LEU A 263 -24.12 4.62 4.58
C LEU A 263 -24.06 5.48 5.84
N SER A 264 -22.92 5.46 6.49
CA SER A 264 -22.58 6.28 7.66
C SER A 264 -21.33 7.10 7.38
N ILE A 265 -21.03 8.07 8.24
CA ILE A 265 -19.79 8.85 8.16
C ILE A 265 -18.59 7.90 8.03
N GLY A 266 -17.74 8.12 7.02
CA GLY A 266 -16.55 7.34 6.75
C GLY A 266 -16.74 6.12 5.86
N ASP A 267 -17.97 5.81 5.44
CA ASP A 267 -18.21 4.75 4.48
C ASP A 267 -17.90 5.22 3.06
N GLN A 268 -17.40 4.30 2.26
CA GLN A 268 -17.24 4.50 0.82
C GLN A 268 -18.50 4.04 0.09
N VAL A 269 -18.96 4.83 -0.86
CA VAL A 269 -20.10 4.48 -1.71
C VAL A 269 -19.73 3.27 -2.59
N PRO A 270 -20.39 2.10 -2.42
CA PRO A 270 -19.93 0.84 -3.02
C PRO A 270 -20.30 0.69 -4.51
N ALA A 271 -21.32 1.40 -4.94
CA ALA A 271 -21.84 1.37 -6.31
C ALA A 271 -22.61 2.66 -6.58
N ASP A 272 -22.90 2.96 -7.84
CA ASP A 272 -23.73 4.14 -8.17
C ASP A 272 -25.16 3.92 -7.73
N GLY A 273 -25.80 4.95 -7.18
CA GLY A 273 -27.16 4.85 -6.69
C GLY A 273 -27.85 6.17 -6.41
N LEU A 274 -29.06 6.05 -5.84
CA LEU A 274 -29.94 7.18 -5.56
C LEU A 274 -30.19 7.26 -4.05
N PHE A 275 -30.20 8.50 -3.54
CA PHE A 275 -30.56 8.82 -2.16
C PHE A 275 -32.04 8.50 -1.90
N VAL A 276 -32.32 7.70 -0.89
CA VAL A 276 -33.67 7.35 -0.47
C VAL A 276 -34.11 8.20 0.72
N SER A 277 -33.33 8.18 1.79
CA SER A 277 -33.58 8.96 3.00
C SER A 277 -32.30 9.16 3.80
N GLY A 278 -32.22 10.23 4.56
CA GLY A 278 -31.06 10.53 5.40
C GLY A 278 -31.05 11.96 5.87
N PHE A 279 -30.05 12.30 6.69
CA PHE A 279 -29.94 13.62 7.29
C PHE A 279 -28.57 14.22 7.03
N CYS A 280 -28.54 15.44 6.48
CA CYS A 280 -27.34 16.28 6.26
C CYS A 280 -26.18 15.53 5.63
N VAL A 281 -26.44 14.78 4.57
CA VAL A 281 -25.44 13.96 3.90
C VAL A 281 -24.55 14.83 3.02
N SER A 282 -23.26 14.78 3.29
CA SER A 282 -22.22 15.44 2.52
C SER A 282 -21.26 14.38 1.98
N ILE A 283 -21.02 14.39 0.68
CA ILE A 283 -20.19 13.43 -0.03
C ILE A 283 -18.94 14.13 -0.57
N ASP A 284 -17.79 13.55 -0.33
CA ASP A 284 -16.53 13.95 -0.95
C ASP A 284 -16.36 13.23 -2.30
N GLU A 285 -16.52 13.97 -3.38
CA GLU A 285 -16.36 13.48 -4.75
C GLU A 285 -14.98 13.79 -5.34
N SER A 286 -14.02 14.25 -4.54
CA SER A 286 -12.69 14.66 -5.00
C SER A 286 -11.95 13.55 -5.76
N SER A 287 -12.19 12.29 -5.40
CA SER A 287 -11.62 11.11 -6.07
C SER A 287 -12.08 10.94 -7.53
N LEU A 288 -13.28 11.39 -7.87
CA LEU A 288 -13.86 11.32 -9.22
C LEU A 288 -13.77 12.63 -9.98
N THR A 289 -14.14 13.73 -9.33
CA THR A 289 -14.29 15.04 -9.98
C THR A 289 -13.03 15.90 -9.86
N GLY A 290 -12.18 15.65 -8.87
CA GLY A 290 -11.04 16.48 -8.50
C GLY A 290 -11.43 17.78 -7.77
N GLU A 291 -12.72 17.97 -7.44
CA GLU A 291 -13.22 19.10 -6.68
C GLU A 291 -13.15 18.78 -5.18
N SER A 292 -12.56 19.70 -4.40
CA SER A 292 -12.39 19.51 -2.95
C SER A 292 -13.62 19.93 -2.13
N GLU A 293 -14.62 20.57 -2.76
CA GLU A 293 -15.83 20.99 -2.04
C GLU A 293 -16.80 19.81 -1.94
N PRO A 294 -17.26 19.46 -0.73
CA PRO A 294 -18.21 18.37 -0.55
C PRO A 294 -19.55 18.67 -1.21
N VAL A 295 -20.15 17.67 -1.80
CA VAL A 295 -21.47 17.77 -2.45
C VAL A 295 -22.56 17.38 -1.45
N MET A 296 -23.52 18.29 -1.23
CA MET A 296 -24.68 17.99 -0.40
C MET A 296 -25.67 17.14 -1.17
N VAL A 297 -26.00 15.98 -0.62
CA VAL A 297 -26.98 15.04 -1.17
C VAL A 297 -28.32 15.22 -0.48
N SER A 298 -29.36 15.37 -1.28
CA SER A 298 -30.74 15.60 -0.82
C SER A 298 -31.74 15.05 -1.84
N ALA A 299 -33.03 15.13 -1.53
CA ALA A 299 -34.09 14.74 -2.48
C ALA A 299 -34.05 15.54 -3.79
N GLU A 300 -33.45 16.74 -3.80
CA GLU A 300 -33.29 17.58 -5.00
C GLU A 300 -32.04 17.17 -5.82
N ASN A 301 -31.00 16.68 -5.17
CA ASN A 301 -29.80 16.12 -5.77
C ASN A 301 -29.52 14.72 -5.19
N PRO A 302 -30.25 13.69 -5.64
CA PRO A 302 -30.21 12.37 -5.00
C PRO A 302 -29.10 11.46 -5.53
N PHE A 303 -28.11 11.93 -6.24
CA PHE A 303 -27.10 11.12 -6.91
C PHE A 303 -25.93 10.81 -5.98
N LEU A 304 -25.58 9.52 -5.90
CA LEU A 304 -24.45 8.97 -5.15
C LEU A 304 -23.57 8.15 -6.11
N LEU A 305 -22.30 8.51 -6.23
CA LEU A 305 -21.38 7.91 -7.17
C LEU A 305 -20.43 6.92 -6.46
N SER A 306 -20.18 5.79 -7.09
CA SER A 306 -19.24 4.77 -6.60
C SER A 306 -17.84 5.34 -6.41
N GLY A 307 -17.15 4.93 -5.35
CA GLY A 307 -15.78 5.37 -5.05
C GLY A 307 -15.69 6.71 -4.32
N THR A 308 -16.80 7.41 -4.12
CA THR A 308 -16.88 8.62 -3.30
C THR A 308 -17.04 8.30 -1.81
N LYS A 309 -16.84 9.26 -0.93
CA LYS A 309 -16.79 9.04 0.52
C LYS A 309 -17.82 9.89 1.25
N VAL A 310 -18.48 9.29 2.23
CA VAL A 310 -19.39 10.02 3.11
C VAL A 310 -18.58 10.84 4.12
N GLN A 311 -18.61 12.16 3.96
CA GLN A 311 -17.86 13.08 4.83
C GLN A 311 -18.68 13.42 6.09
N ASP A 312 -19.98 13.62 5.96
CA ASP A 312 -20.88 13.95 7.07
C ASP A 312 -22.27 13.36 6.84
N GLY A 313 -23.02 13.12 7.92
CA GLY A 313 -24.38 12.59 7.88
C GLY A 313 -24.49 11.07 7.78
N SER A 314 -25.71 10.60 7.57
CA SER A 314 -25.99 9.18 7.30
C SER A 314 -27.17 9.06 6.36
N CYS A 315 -27.19 8.05 5.49
CA CYS A 315 -28.27 7.86 4.54
C CYS A 315 -28.54 6.40 4.20
N LYS A 316 -29.72 6.20 3.63
CA LYS A 316 -30.08 5.01 2.87
C LYS A 316 -29.97 5.35 1.38
N MET A 317 -29.29 4.53 0.62
CA MET A 317 -29.22 4.63 -0.82
C MET A 317 -29.75 3.38 -1.48
N MET A 318 -30.38 3.54 -2.64
CA MET A 318 -30.76 2.45 -3.53
C MET A 318 -29.73 2.30 -4.65
N ILE A 319 -29.16 1.12 -4.79
CA ILE A 319 -28.21 0.83 -5.87
C ILE A 319 -28.94 0.80 -7.21
N THR A 320 -28.35 1.48 -8.20
CA THR A 320 -28.87 1.51 -9.58
C THR A 320 -27.91 0.84 -10.57
N THR A 321 -26.61 1.05 -10.40
CA THR A 321 -25.61 0.57 -11.35
C THR A 321 -24.43 -0.06 -10.60
N VAL A 322 -23.91 -1.19 -11.10
CA VAL A 322 -22.88 -1.98 -10.44
C VAL A 322 -21.68 -2.26 -11.36
N GLY A 323 -20.52 -2.51 -10.77
CA GLY A 323 -19.31 -2.97 -11.43
C GLY A 323 -18.76 -2.00 -12.48
N MET A 324 -18.34 -2.52 -13.63
CA MET A 324 -17.73 -1.73 -14.71
C MET A 324 -18.64 -0.70 -15.35
N ARG A 325 -19.95 -0.77 -15.10
CA ARG A 325 -20.93 0.21 -15.58
C ARG A 325 -21.02 1.46 -14.69
N THR A 326 -20.47 1.43 -13.47
CA THR A 326 -20.38 2.58 -12.56
C THR A 326 -19.40 3.63 -13.11
N GLN A 327 -19.51 4.85 -12.62
CA GLN A 327 -18.55 5.92 -12.94
C GLN A 327 -17.12 5.55 -12.56
N TRP A 328 -16.94 4.95 -11.39
CA TRP A 328 -15.66 4.45 -10.92
C TRP A 328 -15.13 3.31 -11.79
N GLY A 329 -15.98 2.37 -12.19
CA GLY A 329 -15.61 1.27 -13.08
C GLY A 329 -15.11 1.74 -14.45
N LYS A 330 -15.78 2.73 -15.05
CA LYS A 330 -15.36 3.36 -16.31
C LYS A 330 -14.01 4.09 -16.16
N LEU A 331 -13.79 4.74 -15.03
CA LEU A 331 -12.51 5.38 -14.72
C LEU A 331 -11.38 4.35 -14.57
N MET A 332 -11.65 3.25 -13.85
CA MET A 332 -10.68 2.17 -13.65
C MET A 332 -10.31 1.47 -14.97
N ALA A 333 -11.25 1.29 -15.89
CA ALA A 333 -10.96 0.73 -17.22
C ALA A 333 -9.93 1.57 -18.00
N THR A 334 -9.95 2.89 -17.81
CA THR A 334 -9.00 3.81 -18.45
C THR A 334 -7.66 3.92 -17.70
N LEU A 335 -7.61 3.57 -16.41
CA LEU A 335 -6.42 3.68 -15.55
C LEU A 335 -5.64 2.35 -15.42
N SER A 336 -6.23 1.21 -15.80
CA SER A 336 -5.63 -0.11 -15.61
C SER A 336 -4.37 -0.38 -16.45
N GLU A 337 -3.92 0.56 -17.29
CA GLU A 337 -2.67 0.50 -18.04
C GLU A 337 -1.45 1.08 -17.27
N GLY A 338 -1.61 1.51 -16.03
CA GLY A 338 -0.53 2.04 -15.20
C GLY A 338 0.28 0.91 -14.56
N GLY A 339 1.57 0.79 -14.94
CA GLY A 339 2.49 -0.21 -14.40
C GLY A 339 2.79 -0.03 -12.90
N ASP A 340 3.33 -1.08 -12.30
CA ASP A 340 3.76 -1.12 -10.91
C ASP A 340 4.76 0.00 -10.58
N ASP A 341 4.45 0.81 -9.58
CA ASP A 341 5.33 1.89 -9.10
C ASP A 341 6.50 1.30 -8.30
N GLU A 342 7.75 1.65 -8.68
CA GLU A 342 8.95 1.24 -7.94
C GLU A 342 8.98 1.85 -6.52
N THR A 343 9.46 1.08 -5.55
CA THR A 343 9.63 1.57 -4.17
C THR A 343 10.79 2.58 -4.06
N PRO A 344 10.80 3.48 -3.07
CA PRO A 344 11.91 4.41 -2.86
C PRO A 344 13.27 3.72 -2.70
N LEU A 345 13.30 2.53 -2.11
CA LEU A 345 14.51 1.72 -1.99
C LEU A 345 14.95 1.18 -3.35
N GLN A 346 14.02 0.66 -4.16
CA GLN A 346 14.33 0.21 -5.51
C GLN A 346 14.96 1.33 -6.34
N VAL A 347 14.44 2.55 -6.27
CA VAL A 347 15.01 3.72 -6.96
C VAL A 347 16.45 4.01 -6.50
N LYS A 348 16.71 3.96 -5.19
CA LYS A 348 18.08 4.16 -4.65
C LYS A 348 19.02 3.06 -5.10
N LEU A 349 18.58 1.81 -5.07
CA LEU A 349 19.38 0.66 -5.45
C LEU A 349 19.64 0.60 -6.95
N ASN A 350 18.68 0.98 -7.78
CA ASN A 350 18.85 1.14 -9.22
C ASN A 350 19.92 2.21 -9.52
N GLY A 351 20.00 3.28 -8.72
CA GLY A 351 21.07 4.27 -8.79
C GLY A 351 22.45 3.67 -8.50
N VAL A 352 22.56 2.85 -7.46
CA VAL A 352 23.80 2.13 -7.10
C VAL A 352 24.16 1.11 -8.19
N ALA A 353 23.21 0.34 -8.67
CA ALA A 353 23.40 -0.64 -9.76
C ALA A 353 23.92 0.03 -11.03
N THR A 354 23.34 1.17 -11.42
CA THR A 354 23.80 1.94 -12.59
C THR A 354 25.22 2.46 -12.41
N PHE A 355 25.59 2.92 -11.22
CA PHE A 355 26.96 3.38 -10.93
C PHE A 355 27.97 2.24 -11.04
N ILE A 356 27.67 1.08 -10.46
CA ILE A 356 28.53 -0.12 -10.52
C ILE A 356 28.63 -0.63 -11.96
N GLY A 357 27.52 -0.65 -12.70
CA GLY A 357 27.49 -1.02 -14.11
C GLY A 357 28.40 -0.15 -14.98
N LYS A 358 28.46 1.17 -14.71
CA LYS A 358 29.40 2.08 -15.39
C LYS A 358 30.86 1.74 -15.07
N ILE A 359 31.16 1.42 -13.81
CA ILE A 359 32.54 0.98 -13.41
C ILE A 359 32.87 -0.33 -14.11
N GLY A 360 31.97 -1.30 -14.13
CA GLY A 360 32.14 -2.58 -14.82
C GLY A 360 32.40 -2.41 -16.32
N LEU A 361 31.66 -1.50 -16.96
CA LEU A 361 31.87 -1.19 -18.37
C LEU A 361 33.30 -0.64 -18.63
N VAL A 362 33.78 0.25 -17.76
CA VAL A 362 35.16 0.77 -17.87
C VAL A 362 36.16 -0.36 -17.73
N PHE A 363 36.03 -1.23 -16.74
CA PHE A 363 36.92 -2.39 -16.56
C PHE A 363 36.84 -3.35 -17.76
N ALA A 364 35.66 -3.62 -18.29
CA ALA A 364 35.48 -4.48 -19.46
C ALA A 364 36.24 -3.92 -20.71
N VAL A 365 36.07 -2.62 -20.96
CA VAL A 365 36.75 -1.96 -22.10
C VAL A 365 38.29 -1.98 -21.92
N VAL A 366 38.76 -1.70 -20.71
CA VAL A 366 40.20 -1.75 -20.42
C VAL A 366 40.76 -3.17 -20.54
N THR A 367 40.02 -4.17 -20.00
CA THR A 367 40.41 -5.59 -20.11
C THR A 367 40.47 -6.02 -21.56
N PHE A 368 39.46 -5.70 -22.35
CA PHE A 368 39.43 -5.99 -23.79
C PHE A 368 40.63 -5.34 -24.51
N ALA A 369 40.91 -4.06 -24.25
CA ALA A 369 42.03 -3.35 -24.85
C ALA A 369 43.38 -3.99 -24.47
N VAL A 370 43.57 -4.39 -23.21
CA VAL A 370 44.83 -5.03 -22.73
C VAL A 370 45.00 -6.42 -23.38
N LEU A 371 43.94 -7.23 -23.47
CA LEU A 371 44.01 -8.55 -24.12
C LEU A 371 44.31 -8.42 -25.61
N VAL A 372 43.67 -7.49 -26.32
CA VAL A 372 43.95 -7.18 -27.72
C VAL A 372 45.39 -6.70 -27.90
N GLN A 373 45.85 -5.79 -27.04
CA GLN A 373 47.24 -5.33 -27.07
C GLN A 373 48.22 -6.48 -26.83
N GLY A 374 47.92 -7.40 -25.93
CA GLY A 374 48.68 -8.62 -25.68
C GLY A 374 48.81 -9.51 -26.93
N LEU A 375 47.71 -9.70 -27.67
CA LEU A 375 47.67 -10.41 -28.96
C LEU A 375 48.58 -9.72 -29.99
N PHE A 376 48.44 -8.40 -30.14
CA PHE A 376 49.30 -7.63 -31.04
C PHE A 376 50.77 -7.73 -30.68
N ASN A 377 51.13 -7.63 -29.41
CA ASN A 377 52.53 -7.74 -28.96
C ASN A 377 53.10 -9.14 -29.21
N ARG A 378 52.35 -10.22 -29.04
CA ARG A 378 52.75 -11.58 -29.37
C ARG A 378 53.05 -11.71 -30.89
N LYS A 379 52.16 -11.22 -31.74
CA LYS A 379 52.32 -11.24 -33.20
C LYS A 379 53.50 -10.40 -33.70
N LEU A 380 53.74 -9.25 -33.09
CA LEU A 380 54.92 -8.42 -33.44
C LEU A 380 56.23 -9.02 -32.96
N GLY A 381 56.25 -9.79 -31.86
CA GLY A 381 57.42 -10.44 -31.30
C GLY A 381 57.89 -11.66 -32.12
N GLU A 382 56.97 -12.34 -32.82
CA GLU A 382 57.27 -13.51 -33.66
C GLU A 382 57.89 -13.18 -35.02
N GLY A 383 58.10 -11.92 -35.36
CA GLY A 383 58.89 -11.47 -36.50
C GLY A 383 58.39 -11.88 -37.91
N THR A 384 57.23 -12.43 -38.02
CA THR A 384 56.56 -12.83 -39.25
C THR A 384 55.63 -11.72 -39.78
N HIS A 385 55.51 -11.61 -41.12
CA HIS A 385 54.57 -10.71 -41.75
C HIS A 385 53.14 -10.89 -41.15
N TRP A 386 52.46 -9.77 -40.82
CA TRP A 386 51.10 -9.79 -40.35
C TRP A 386 50.19 -10.60 -41.26
N SER A 387 49.87 -11.84 -40.87
CA SER A 387 48.87 -12.66 -41.49
C SER A 387 47.77 -12.94 -40.46
N TRP A 388 46.57 -12.48 -40.75
CA TRP A 388 45.39 -12.76 -39.93
C TRP A 388 44.94 -14.21 -40.15
N SER A 389 44.92 -15.03 -39.08
CA SER A 389 44.47 -16.42 -39.12
C SER A 389 43.09 -16.57 -38.56
N GLY A 390 42.41 -17.69 -38.83
CA GLY A 390 41.13 -18.02 -38.23
C GLY A 390 41.17 -18.18 -36.71
N ASP A 391 42.32 -18.63 -36.18
CA ASP A 391 42.57 -18.76 -34.74
C ASP A 391 42.62 -17.41 -34.05
N ASP A 392 43.13 -16.38 -34.68
CA ASP A 392 43.18 -15.01 -34.16
C ASP A 392 41.74 -14.43 -34.04
N ALA A 393 40.85 -14.81 -34.95
CA ALA A 393 39.44 -14.40 -34.89
C ALA A 393 38.71 -15.10 -33.75
N LEU A 394 39.01 -16.36 -33.46
CA LEU A 394 38.47 -17.08 -32.31
C LEU A 394 38.97 -16.45 -31.01
N GLU A 395 40.24 -16.17 -30.87
CA GLU A 395 40.82 -15.53 -29.69
C GLU A 395 40.25 -14.14 -29.46
N MET A 396 40.04 -13.34 -30.51
CA MET A 396 39.36 -12.06 -30.41
C MET A 396 37.92 -12.18 -29.94
N LEU A 397 37.20 -13.23 -30.40
CA LEU A 397 35.82 -13.49 -29.96
C LEU A 397 35.78 -13.91 -28.49
N GLU A 398 36.72 -14.72 -28.03
CA GLU A 398 36.88 -15.09 -26.63
C GLU A 398 37.15 -13.86 -25.74
N PHE A 399 38.05 -12.97 -26.17
CA PHE A 399 38.32 -11.71 -25.48
C PHE A 399 37.06 -10.84 -25.38
N PHE A 400 36.26 -10.80 -26.44
CA PHE A 400 35.01 -10.09 -26.46
C PHE A 400 33.97 -10.75 -25.51
N ALA A 401 33.89 -12.07 -25.49
CA ALA A 401 33.01 -12.79 -24.55
C ALA A 401 33.42 -12.55 -23.10
N ILE A 402 34.68 -12.53 -22.79
CA ILE A 402 35.20 -12.19 -21.44
C ILE A 402 34.82 -10.76 -21.08
N ALA A 403 35.02 -9.79 -21.97
CA ALA A 403 34.68 -8.39 -21.72
C ALA A 403 33.15 -8.22 -21.46
N VAL A 404 32.29 -8.87 -22.26
CA VAL A 404 30.82 -8.86 -22.05
C VAL A 404 30.47 -9.51 -20.73
N THR A 405 31.11 -10.61 -20.38
CA THR A 405 30.81 -11.31 -19.10
C THR A 405 31.25 -10.47 -17.90
N ILE A 406 32.34 -9.71 -17.99
CA ILE A 406 32.73 -8.73 -16.95
C ILE A 406 31.61 -7.68 -16.76
N VAL A 407 31.01 -7.17 -17.84
CA VAL A 407 29.88 -6.24 -17.75
C VAL A 407 28.69 -6.88 -17.07
N VAL A 408 28.32 -8.11 -17.47
CA VAL A 408 27.19 -8.88 -16.90
C VAL A 408 27.38 -9.09 -15.40
N VAL A 409 28.56 -9.54 -14.97
CA VAL A 409 28.85 -9.76 -13.54
C VAL A 409 28.91 -8.44 -12.75
N ALA A 410 29.31 -7.34 -13.39
CA ALA A 410 29.34 -6.04 -12.73
C ALA A 410 27.96 -5.46 -12.46
N VAL A 411 26.96 -5.76 -13.31
CA VAL A 411 25.59 -5.24 -13.13
C VAL A 411 24.83 -6.14 -12.13
N PRO A 412 24.44 -5.61 -10.97
CA PRO A 412 23.71 -6.38 -9.97
C PRO A 412 22.22 -6.53 -10.37
N GLU A 413 21.93 -7.39 -11.34
CA GLU A 413 20.57 -7.61 -11.89
C GLU A 413 19.62 -8.24 -10.87
N GLY A 414 20.12 -9.08 -9.97
CA GLY A 414 19.31 -9.70 -8.91
C GLY A 414 18.88 -8.77 -7.78
N LEU A 415 19.34 -7.52 -7.76
CA LEU A 415 19.05 -6.59 -6.69
C LEU A 415 17.55 -6.18 -6.62
N PRO A 416 16.87 -5.83 -7.72
CA PRO A 416 15.43 -5.62 -7.71
C PRO A 416 14.64 -6.88 -7.30
N LEU A 417 15.08 -8.04 -7.76
CA LEU A 417 14.47 -9.33 -7.42
C LEU A 417 14.61 -9.62 -5.91
N ALA A 418 15.78 -9.43 -5.33
CA ALA A 418 16.01 -9.63 -3.90
C ALA A 418 15.13 -8.72 -3.04
N VAL A 419 14.98 -7.46 -3.44
CA VAL A 419 14.13 -6.49 -2.75
C VAL A 419 12.66 -6.92 -2.81
N THR A 420 12.16 -7.22 -4.00
CA THR A 420 10.75 -7.62 -4.17
C THR A 420 10.45 -8.95 -3.47
N LEU A 421 11.35 -9.92 -3.53
CA LEU A 421 11.21 -11.20 -2.84
C LEU A 421 11.20 -11.03 -1.31
N SER A 422 12.12 -10.23 -0.77
CA SER A 422 12.18 -9.93 0.66
C SER A 422 10.92 -9.20 1.14
N LEU A 423 10.45 -8.21 0.39
CA LEU A 423 9.21 -7.48 0.67
C LEU A 423 7.98 -8.40 0.60
N ALA A 424 7.88 -9.25 -0.43
CA ALA A 424 6.78 -10.20 -0.58
C ALA A 424 6.76 -11.24 0.55
N PHE A 425 7.93 -11.76 0.94
CA PHE A 425 8.05 -12.69 2.06
C PHE A 425 7.63 -12.04 3.38
N ALA A 426 8.13 -10.83 3.66
CA ALA A 426 7.77 -10.08 4.87
C ALA A 426 6.27 -9.74 4.89
N MET A 427 5.72 -9.30 3.76
CA MET A 427 4.29 -8.98 3.64
C MET A 427 3.42 -10.21 3.93
N LYS A 428 3.78 -11.39 3.39
CA LYS A 428 3.08 -12.66 3.68
C LYS A 428 3.15 -13.02 5.16
N LYS A 429 4.30 -12.80 5.80
CA LYS A 429 4.48 -13.05 7.24
C LYS A 429 3.73 -12.04 8.09
N MET A 430 3.75 -10.75 7.73
CA MET A 430 2.94 -9.70 8.39
C MET A 430 1.45 -10.01 8.31
N MET A 431 0.97 -10.53 7.17
CA MET A 431 -0.42 -10.94 7.02
C MET A 431 -0.77 -12.11 7.95
N ASN A 432 0.12 -13.09 8.13
CA ASN A 432 -0.07 -14.15 9.11
C ASN A 432 -0.11 -13.61 10.55
N ASP A 433 0.66 -12.54 10.82
CA ASP A 433 0.67 -11.80 12.09
C ASP A 433 -0.45 -10.73 12.16
N LYS A 434 -1.51 -10.88 11.37
CA LYS A 434 -2.72 -10.03 11.34
C LYS A 434 -2.50 -8.59 10.85
N ALA A 435 -1.44 -8.34 10.09
CA ALA A 435 -1.19 -7.05 9.46
C ALA A 435 -1.28 -7.17 7.93
N LEU A 436 -2.31 -6.59 7.33
CA LEU A 436 -2.50 -6.57 5.89
C LEU A 436 -1.80 -5.34 5.29
N VAL A 437 -0.73 -5.57 4.57
CA VAL A 437 0.03 -4.53 3.88
C VAL A 437 -0.59 -4.27 2.49
N ARG A 438 -0.96 -3.04 2.22
CA ARG A 438 -1.56 -2.64 0.94
C ARG A 438 -0.53 -2.23 -0.10
N HIS A 439 0.56 -1.58 0.33
CA HIS A 439 1.63 -1.11 -0.53
C HIS A 439 2.97 -1.67 -0.09
N LEU A 440 3.74 -2.26 -1.01
CA LEU A 440 5.04 -2.88 -0.71
C LEU A 440 6.04 -1.92 -0.06
N ALA A 441 6.04 -0.67 -0.52
CA ALA A 441 6.91 0.36 0.03
C ALA A 441 6.71 0.58 1.54
N ALA A 442 5.51 0.30 2.06
CA ALA A 442 5.21 0.44 3.48
C ALA A 442 6.02 -0.51 4.37
N CYS A 443 6.33 -1.73 3.91
CA CYS A 443 7.18 -2.67 4.67
C CYS A 443 8.58 -2.09 4.94
N GLU A 444 9.14 -1.43 3.93
CA GLU A 444 10.44 -0.78 4.01
C GLU A 444 10.40 0.46 4.92
N THR A 445 9.43 1.34 4.64
CA THR A 445 9.28 2.62 5.35
C THR A 445 9.03 2.41 6.83
N MET A 446 8.25 1.38 7.21
CA MET A 446 7.98 1.06 8.61
C MET A 446 9.25 0.67 9.39
N GLY A 447 10.21 0.02 8.73
CA GLY A 447 11.52 -0.27 9.32
C GLY A 447 12.33 0.97 9.65
N SER A 448 12.10 2.06 8.92
CA SER A 448 12.78 3.36 9.07
C SER A 448 12.02 4.35 9.95
N ALA A 449 10.84 4.00 10.45
CA ALA A 449 10.02 4.89 11.26
C ALA A 449 10.74 5.35 12.53
N THR A 450 10.84 6.67 12.71
CA THR A 450 11.48 7.34 13.84
C THR A 450 10.48 7.86 14.85
N CYS A 451 9.25 8.11 14.42
CA CYS A 451 8.16 8.61 15.23
C CYS A 451 6.87 7.86 14.89
N ILE A 452 6.13 7.39 15.88
CA ILE A 452 4.83 6.74 15.74
C ILE A 452 3.80 7.57 16.47
N CYS A 453 2.84 8.13 15.74
CA CYS A 453 1.72 8.90 16.26
C CYS A 453 0.47 7.99 16.27
N SER A 454 -0.10 7.79 17.44
CA SER A 454 -1.28 6.93 17.58
C SER A 454 -2.51 7.72 17.98
N ASP A 455 -3.66 7.45 17.34
CA ASP A 455 -4.94 7.86 17.89
C ASP A 455 -5.28 7.03 19.14
N LYS A 456 -6.20 7.54 19.98
CA LYS A 456 -6.56 6.90 21.23
C LYS A 456 -7.75 5.95 21.05
N THR A 457 -8.87 6.51 20.59
CA THR A 457 -10.17 5.82 20.59
C THR A 457 -10.24 4.83 19.41
N GLY A 458 -10.61 3.58 19.67
CA GLY A 458 -10.65 2.54 18.65
C GLY A 458 -9.28 1.97 18.28
N THR A 459 -8.19 2.68 18.58
CA THR A 459 -6.80 2.26 18.31
C THR A 459 -6.15 1.71 19.57
N LEU A 460 -6.03 2.52 20.62
CA LEU A 460 -5.50 2.09 21.93
C LEU A 460 -6.60 1.50 22.82
N THR A 461 -7.85 1.74 22.51
CA THR A 461 -9.03 1.27 23.23
C THR A 461 -9.90 0.40 22.34
N THR A 462 -10.84 -0.35 22.93
CA THR A 462 -11.71 -1.30 22.21
C THR A 462 -12.87 -0.65 21.44
N ASN A 463 -12.95 0.70 21.44
CA ASN A 463 -14.05 1.46 20.84
C ASN A 463 -15.45 1.11 21.41
N HIS A 464 -15.50 0.46 22.53
CA HIS A 464 -16.73 0.17 23.27
C HIS A 464 -16.77 1.07 24.52
N MET A 465 -17.74 2.00 24.53
CA MET A 465 -17.91 2.93 25.64
C MET A 465 -19.06 2.49 26.52
N THR A 466 -18.95 2.79 27.80
CA THR A 466 -19.99 2.54 28.80
C THR A 466 -20.04 3.71 29.76
N VAL A 467 -21.24 4.08 30.20
CA VAL A 467 -21.39 5.07 31.27
C VAL A 467 -21.01 4.43 32.60
N VAL A 468 -20.00 4.94 33.29
CA VAL A 468 -19.53 4.45 34.58
C VAL A 468 -19.80 5.41 35.73
N LYS A 469 -19.89 6.72 35.44
CA LYS A 469 -20.23 7.77 36.42
C LYS A 469 -21.20 8.76 35.82
N SER A 470 -22.10 9.28 36.62
CA SER A 470 -23.01 10.35 36.25
C SER A 470 -23.11 11.40 37.34
N CYS A 471 -23.26 12.66 36.93
CA CYS A 471 -23.58 13.77 37.81
C CYS A 471 -24.93 14.34 37.40
N ILE A 472 -25.96 14.00 38.14
CA ILE A 472 -27.34 14.42 37.90
C ILE A 472 -27.85 15.17 39.14
N CYS A 473 -28.45 16.33 38.92
CA CYS A 473 -28.90 17.21 40.00
C CYS A 473 -27.81 17.48 41.06
N MET A 474 -26.58 17.78 40.59
CA MET A 474 -25.39 18.04 41.43
C MET A 474 -24.85 16.83 42.23
N ASN A 475 -25.46 15.67 42.13
CA ASN A 475 -25.05 14.43 42.82
C ASN A 475 -24.22 13.55 41.87
N VAL A 476 -23.02 13.22 42.33
CA VAL A 476 -22.14 12.27 41.59
C VAL A 476 -22.49 10.84 42.03
N LYS A 477 -22.76 9.97 41.07
CA LYS A 477 -23.08 8.55 41.31
C LYS A 477 -22.29 7.65 40.37
N ASP A 478 -21.81 6.52 40.91
CA ASP A 478 -21.27 5.44 40.12
C ASP A 478 -22.40 4.61 39.50
N VAL A 479 -22.26 4.29 38.22
CA VAL A 479 -23.23 3.46 37.48
C VAL A 479 -22.72 2.01 37.53
N ASP A 480 -23.23 1.25 38.53
CA ASP A 480 -22.93 -0.18 38.63
C ASP A 480 -24.05 -0.99 37.96
N ARG A 481 -23.68 -1.72 36.90
CA ARG A 481 -24.62 -2.56 36.13
C ARG A 481 -25.17 -3.77 36.89
N GLN A 482 -24.53 -4.14 38.01
CA GLN A 482 -24.98 -5.22 38.89
C GLN A 482 -26.02 -4.74 39.89
N SER A 483 -26.13 -3.43 40.12
CA SER A 483 -27.15 -2.83 40.98
C SER A 483 -28.47 -2.66 40.22
N ASN A 484 -29.60 -2.77 40.96
CA ASN A 484 -30.92 -2.57 40.39
C ASN A 484 -31.17 -1.12 39.98
N ALA A 485 -31.68 -0.89 38.76
CA ALA A 485 -32.05 0.44 38.24
C ALA A 485 -32.94 1.25 39.18
N SER A 486 -33.83 0.58 39.89
CA SER A 486 -34.70 1.19 40.91
C SER A 486 -33.96 1.85 42.07
N SER A 487 -32.84 1.29 42.47
CA SER A 487 -31.97 1.89 43.50
C SER A 487 -31.25 3.15 43.01
N PHE A 488 -30.83 3.17 41.73
CA PHE A 488 -30.19 4.34 41.14
C PHE A 488 -31.16 5.51 40.94
N CYS A 489 -32.38 5.24 40.49
CA CYS A 489 -33.43 6.25 40.24
C CYS A 489 -34.11 6.78 41.49
N SER A 490 -34.04 6.09 42.65
CA SER A 490 -34.74 6.46 43.86
C SER A 490 -34.44 7.86 44.44
N GLU A 491 -33.29 8.40 44.12
CA GLU A 491 -32.82 9.73 44.57
C GLU A 491 -32.91 10.81 43.51
N ILE A 492 -33.45 10.50 42.30
CA ILE A 492 -33.59 11.44 41.20
C ILE A 492 -35.07 11.73 40.99
N PRO A 493 -35.51 13.01 40.88
CA PRO A 493 -36.89 13.32 40.59
C PRO A 493 -37.39 12.70 39.29
N ASP A 494 -38.61 12.10 39.28
CA ASP A 494 -39.18 11.44 38.12
C ASP A 494 -39.30 12.35 36.89
N SER A 495 -39.54 13.66 37.10
CA SER A 495 -39.52 14.65 36.02
C SER A 495 -38.17 14.77 35.33
N THR A 496 -37.09 14.71 36.11
CA THR A 496 -35.71 14.78 35.60
C THR A 496 -35.36 13.49 34.87
N VAL A 497 -35.78 12.31 35.37
CA VAL A 497 -35.57 11.02 34.68
C VAL A 497 -36.27 11.01 33.33
N LYS A 498 -37.53 11.48 33.25
CA LYS A 498 -38.26 11.58 31.97
C LYS A 498 -37.58 12.51 30.98
N LEU A 499 -37.13 13.67 31.44
CA LEU A 499 -36.41 14.63 30.59
C LEU A 499 -35.05 14.06 30.08
N LEU A 500 -34.35 13.34 30.94
CA LEU A 500 -33.10 12.66 30.60
C LEU A 500 -33.34 11.56 29.56
N LEU A 501 -34.37 10.73 29.74
CA LEU A 501 -34.72 9.68 28.77
C LEU A 501 -35.14 10.28 27.42
N GLN A 502 -35.92 11.36 27.42
CA GLN A 502 -36.27 12.09 26.20
C GLN A 502 -35.03 12.62 25.48
N SER A 503 -34.08 13.18 26.24
CA SER A 503 -32.81 13.66 25.67
C SER A 503 -31.95 12.51 25.11
N ILE A 504 -31.81 11.41 25.82
CA ILE A 504 -31.02 10.25 25.43
C ILE A 504 -31.57 9.59 24.15
N PHE A 505 -32.86 9.28 24.13
CA PHE A 505 -33.44 8.50 23.03
C PHE A 505 -33.71 9.31 21.77
N ASN A 506 -34.09 10.60 21.89
CA ASN A 506 -34.33 11.43 20.72
C ASN A 506 -33.09 12.13 20.18
N ASN A 507 -32.14 12.52 21.04
CA ASN A 507 -30.90 13.15 20.65
C ASN A 507 -29.79 12.10 20.44
N SER A 508 -30.06 11.08 19.62
CA SER A 508 -29.14 9.98 19.33
C SER A 508 -29.26 9.57 17.88
N GLY A 509 -28.09 9.41 17.22
CA GLY A 509 -28.00 8.81 15.89
C GLY A 509 -28.04 7.29 15.88
N GLY A 510 -28.07 6.64 17.06
CA GLY A 510 -28.12 5.19 17.20
C GLY A 510 -29.55 4.61 17.17
N GLU A 511 -29.64 3.32 16.94
CA GLU A 511 -30.89 2.54 16.95
C GLU A 511 -30.75 1.30 17.85
N VAL A 512 -31.83 0.94 18.53
CA VAL A 512 -31.91 -0.32 19.27
C VAL A 512 -32.71 -1.32 18.44
N VAL A 513 -32.07 -2.42 18.04
CA VAL A 513 -32.63 -3.44 17.13
C VAL A 513 -32.64 -4.79 17.84
N ILE A 514 -33.67 -5.62 17.54
CA ILE A 514 -33.71 -7.00 18.00
C ILE A 514 -33.02 -7.88 16.97
N ASN A 515 -31.92 -8.56 17.36
CA ASN A 515 -31.18 -9.47 16.50
C ASN A 515 -32.03 -10.73 16.18
N LYS A 516 -31.64 -11.48 15.14
CA LYS A 516 -32.23 -12.77 14.75
C LYS A 516 -32.30 -13.79 15.89
N GLU A 517 -31.47 -13.63 16.90
CA GLU A 517 -31.41 -14.45 18.12
C GLU A 517 -32.31 -13.93 19.26
N GLY A 518 -33.11 -12.86 19.03
CA GLY A 518 -33.98 -12.26 20.06
C GLY A 518 -33.24 -11.40 21.09
N LYS A 519 -31.96 -11.08 20.88
CA LYS A 519 -31.17 -10.20 21.76
C LYS A 519 -31.24 -8.76 21.27
N LEU A 520 -31.28 -7.82 22.21
CA LEU A 520 -31.15 -6.38 21.90
C LEU A 520 -29.74 -6.07 21.48
N GLU A 521 -29.60 -5.49 20.30
CA GLU A 521 -28.36 -4.98 19.74
C GLU A 521 -28.48 -3.47 19.52
N ILE A 522 -27.49 -2.71 19.97
CA ILE A 522 -27.47 -1.26 19.86
C ILE A 522 -26.53 -0.89 18.73
N LEU A 523 -27.07 -0.23 17.69
CA LEU A 523 -26.33 0.23 16.53
C LEU A 523 -26.14 1.74 16.62
N GLY A 524 -24.92 2.23 16.32
CA GLY A 524 -24.62 3.66 16.33
C GLY A 524 -23.15 3.96 16.67
N SER A 525 -22.85 5.24 16.84
CA SER A 525 -21.52 5.64 17.32
C SER A 525 -21.27 5.11 18.74
N PRO A 526 -20.02 4.82 19.15
CA PRO A 526 -19.74 4.29 20.49
C PRO A 526 -20.31 5.16 21.62
N THR A 527 -20.31 6.47 21.45
CA THR A 527 -20.86 7.43 22.41
C THR A 527 -22.40 7.35 22.47
N ASP A 528 -23.05 7.24 21.30
CA ASP A 528 -24.50 7.08 21.23
C ASP A 528 -24.94 5.72 21.80
N ALA A 529 -24.20 4.66 21.48
CA ALA A 529 -24.46 3.32 22.01
C ALA A 529 -24.39 3.28 23.55
N ALA A 530 -23.36 3.93 24.12
CA ALA A 530 -23.21 4.03 25.57
C ALA A 530 -24.37 4.78 26.27
N LEU A 531 -24.84 5.88 25.64
CA LEU A 531 -26.00 6.62 26.16
C LEU A 531 -27.30 5.84 26.02
N LEU A 532 -27.54 5.17 24.88
CA LEU A 532 -28.72 4.32 24.68
C LEU A 532 -28.74 3.17 25.68
N GLU A 533 -27.61 2.53 25.93
CA GLU A 533 -27.45 1.49 26.95
C GLU A 533 -27.73 2.01 28.35
N PHE A 534 -27.30 3.23 28.68
CA PHE A 534 -27.59 3.89 29.93
C PHE A 534 -29.10 4.23 30.04
N GLY A 535 -29.73 4.71 28.95
CA GLY A 535 -31.18 4.94 28.93
C GLY A 535 -32.03 3.67 29.15
N LEU A 536 -31.61 2.54 28.55
CA LEU A 536 -32.21 1.23 28.78
C LEU A 536 -31.99 0.75 30.22
N PHE A 537 -30.79 0.99 30.80
CA PHE A 537 -30.53 0.72 32.23
C PHE A 537 -31.45 1.51 33.16
N LEU A 538 -31.76 2.76 32.83
CA LEU A 538 -32.72 3.59 33.58
C LEU A 538 -34.20 3.12 33.47
N GLY A 539 -34.45 2.08 32.68
CA GLY A 539 -35.80 1.51 32.49
C GLY A 539 -36.64 2.20 31.42
N GLY A 540 -36.02 2.98 30.53
CA GLY A 540 -36.70 3.67 29.42
C GLY A 540 -37.12 2.74 28.30
N ASP A 541 -38.28 3.02 27.68
CA ASP A 541 -38.77 2.37 26.46
C ASP A 541 -38.31 3.19 25.24
N PHE A 542 -37.32 2.67 24.50
CA PHE A 542 -36.75 3.33 23.30
C PHE A 542 -37.83 3.60 22.23
N GLN A 543 -38.71 2.64 21.98
CA GLN A 543 -39.73 2.76 20.93
C GLN A 543 -40.81 3.78 21.30
N GLY A 544 -41.31 3.72 22.54
CA GLY A 544 -42.33 4.64 23.03
C GLY A 544 -41.83 6.08 23.11
N GLU A 545 -40.65 6.31 23.64
CA GLU A 545 -40.05 7.65 23.79
C GLU A 545 -39.67 8.32 22.45
N ARG A 546 -39.32 7.54 21.41
CA ARG A 546 -39.06 8.06 20.07
C ARG A 546 -40.28 8.40 19.24
N GLN A 547 -41.40 7.74 19.51
CA GLN A 547 -42.68 7.98 18.80
C GLN A 547 -43.53 9.10 19.40
N ALA A 548 -43.33 9.42 20.68
CA ALA A 548 -44.17 10.39 21.37
C ALA A 548 -44.00 11.84 20.91
N PRO A 549 -42.76 12.42 20.75
CA PRO A 549 -42.53 13.75 20.19
C PRO A 549 -42.31 13.71 18.70
N LYS A 550 -42.74 14.76 17.98
CA LYS A 550 -42.44 14.90 16.57
C LYS A 550 -41.06 15.57 16.39
N LEU A 551 -40.17 14.89 15.70
CA LEU A 551 -38.86 15.41 15.36
C LEU A 551 -38.95 16.46 14.26
N ILE A 552 -38.56 17.71 14.53
CA ILE A 552 -38.62 18.82 13.58
C ILE A 552 -37.29 19.01 12.88
N LYS A 553 -36.19 19.02 13.62
CA LYS A 553 -34.84 19.25 13.08
C LYS A 553 -33.83 18.43 13.86
N VAL A 554 -32.87 17.86 13.14
CA VAL A 554 -31.68 17.23 13.69
C VAL A 554 -30.48 18.04 13.21
N GLU A 555 -29.62 18.46 14.13
CA GLU A 555 -28.29 18.95 13.86
C GLU A 555 -27.33 17.83 14.24
N PRO A 556 -26.79 17.07 13.28
CA PRO A 556 -25.93 15.92 13.58
C PRO A 556 -24.65 16.38 14.28
N PHE A 557 -23.93 15.44 14.89
CA PHE A 557 -22.66 15.74 15.54
C PHE A 557 -21.67 16.34 14.53
N ASN A 558 -21.18 17.51 14.87
CA ASN A 558 -20.15 18.19 14.09
C ASN A 558 -18.87 18.25 14.90
N SER A 559 -17.76 17.73 14.36
CA SER A 559 -16.46 17.66 15.04
C SER A 559 -15.87 19.03 15.35
N THR A 560 -16.23 20.07 14.60
CA THR A 560 -15.81 21.46 14.84
C THR A 560 -16.63 22.09 15.97
N LYS A 561 -17.97 21.91 15.95
CA LYS A 561 -18.85 22.43 16.99
C LYS A 561 -18.85 21.57 18.27
N LYS A 562 -18.39 20.32 18.18
CA LYS A 562 -18.29 19.32 19.27
C LYS A 562 -19.62 19.09 20.03
N ARG A 563 -20.71 19.27 19.35
CA ARG A 563 -22.07 19.06 19.87
C ARG A 563 -23.01 18.52 18.80
N MET A 564 -24.08 17.86 19.25
CA MET A 564 -25.23 17.41 18.47
C MET A 564 -26.50 17.98 19.11
N GLY A 565 -27.51 18.33 18.31
CA GLY A 565 -28.77 18.85 18.80
C GLY A 565 -29.95 18.35 18.03
N VAL A 566 -31.10 18.25 18.71
CA VAL A 566 -32.40 17.96 18.10
C VAL A 566 -33.47 18.92 18.59
N VAL A 567 -34.39 19.26 17.72
CA VAL A 567 -35.58 20.07 18.06
C VAL A 567 -36.82 19.19 17.97
N LEU A 568 -37.52 19.10 19.08
CA LEU A 568 -38.70 18.29 19.22
C LEU A 568 -39.93 19.17 19.39
N GLU A 569 -41.03 18.80 18.75
CA GLU A 569 -42.37 19.32 19.04
C GLU A 569 -43.02 18.43 20.10
N LEU A 570 -43.30 19.02 21.25
CA LEU A 570 -43.89 18.30 22.37
C LEU A 570 -45.36 17.99 22.12
N PRO A 571 -45.91 16.85 22.59
CA PRO A 571 -47.31 16.52 22.46
C PRO A 571 -48.27 17.58 23.11
N GLU A 572 -47.76 18.30 24.10
CA GLU A 572 -48.48 19.34 24.83
C GLU A 572 -48.40 20.73 24.18
N GLY A 573 -47.71 20.84 23.04
CA GLY A 573 -47.41 22.10 22.36
C GLY A 573 -46.16 22.76 22.89
N GLY A 574 -45.35 23.32 21.98
CA GLY A 574 -44.04 23.96 22.26
C GLY A 574 -42.87 23.24 21.61
N LEU A 575 -41.77 23.97 21.41
CA LEU A 575 -40.54 23.47 20.81
C LEU A 575 -39.45 23.34 21.89
N ARG A 576 -38.91 22.15 22.03
CA ARG A 576 -37.77 21.91 22.91
C ARG A 576 -36.54 21.45 22.11
N ALA A 577 -35.43 22.11 22.32
CA ALA A 577 -34.18 21.65 21.79
C ALA A 577 -33.38 20.87 22.85
N HIS A 578 -32.92 19.69 22.52
CA HIS A 578 -31.98 18.94 23.31
C HIS A 578 -30.63 19.00 22.63
N THR A 579 -29.56 19.26 23.42
CA THR A 579 -28.20 19.25 22.91
C THR A 579 -27.33 18.38 23.79
N LYS A 580 -26.36 17.71 23.17
CA LYS A 580 -25.32 16.94 23.86
C LYS A 580 -23.97 17.21 23.23
N GLY A 581 -22.91 17.20 24.01
CA GLY A 581 -21.58 17.47 23.50
C GLY A 581 -20.51 17.51 24.58
N ALA A 582 -19.36 18.02 24.21
CA ALA A 582 -18.24 18.18 25.13
C ALA A 582 -18.65 19.02 26.34
N SER A 583 -18.40 18.50 27.55
CA SER A 583 -18.91 19.05 28.80
C SER A 583 -18.58 20.51 29.00
N GLU A 584 -17.39 20.95 28.65
CA GLU A 584 -16.97 22.34 28.80
C GLU A 584 -17.71 23.29 27.85
N ILE A 585 -17.99 22.83 26.61
CA ILE A 585 -18.67 23.62 25.58
C ILE A 585 -20.16 23.76 25.93
N ILE A 586 -20.78 22.70 26.38
CA ILE A 586 -22.19 22.71 26.75
C ILE A 586 -22.38 23.49 28.07
N LEU A 587 -21.51 23.29 29.07
CA LEU A 587 -21.57 24.03 30.34
C LEU A 587 -21.40 25.53 30.13
N ALA A 588 -20.50 25.96 29.25
CA ALA A 588 -20.32 27.36 28.91
C ALA A 588 -21.51 28.02 28.21
N ALA A 589 -22.38 27.18 27.58
CA ALA A 589 -23.60 27.64 26.92
C ALA A 589 -24.84 27.61 27.82
N CYS A 590 -24.74 27.06 29.04
CA CYS A 590 -25.85 26.95 29.99
C CYS A 590 -25.91 28.14 30.90
N ASP A 591 -27.13 28.65 31.15
CA ASP A 591 -27.42 29.73 32.12
C ASP A 591 -28.27 29.26 33.33
N LYS A 592 -28.79 28.03 33.25
CA LYS A 592 -29.66 27.41 34.26
C LYS A 592 -29.29 25.94 34.47
N MET A 593 -29.66 25.38 35.58
CA MET A 593 -29.50 23.98 35.96
C MET A 593 -30.75 23.42 36.63
N ILE A 594 -30.84 22.09 36.71
CA ILE A 594 -31.87 21.43 37.54
C ILE A 594 -31.30 21.08 38.88
N ASP A 595 -31.92 21.54 39.96
CA ASP A 595 -31.50 21.27 41.34
C ASP A 595 -31.91 19.86 41.82
N SER A 596 -31.57 19.55 43.09
CA SER A 596 -31.90 18.30 43.75
C SER A 596 -33.38 18.04 43.89
N ASN A 597 -34.22 19.08 43.80
CA ASN A 597 -35.69 19.00 43.89
C ASN A 597 -36.36 18.83 42.51
N GLY A 598 -35.58 18.93 41.43
CA GLY A 598 -36.11 18.86 40.06
C GLY A 598 -36.59 20.23 39.53
N GLU A 599 -36.31 21.34 40.21
CA GLU A 599 -36.64 22.68 39.77
C GLU A 599 -35.51 23.33 38.96
N VAL A 600 -35.90 24.15 37.96
CA VAL A 600 -34.93 24.91 37.13
C VAL A 600 -34.48 26.15 37.86
N VAL A 601 -33.24 26.22 38.29
CA VAL A 601 -32.59 27.33 38.98
C VAL A 601 -31.50 27.98 38.15
N PRO A 602 -31.22 29.31 38.34
CA PRO A 602 -30.10 29.95 37.70
C PRO A 602 -28.77 29.31 38.10
N LEU A 603 -27.84 29.21 37.16
CA LEU A 603 -26.50 28.66 37.38
C LEU A 603 -25.59 29.76 38.00
N ASP A 604 -25.29 29.63 39.32
CA ASP A 604 -24.41 30.54 40.03
C ASP A 604 -22.92 30.13 39.87
N GLU A 605 -21.98 31.03 40.20
CA GLU A 605 -20.54 30.75 40.07
C GLU A 605 -20.08 29.59 40.93
N ALA A 606 -20.68 29.40 42.10
CA ALA A 606 -20.33 28.27 42.97
C ALA A 606 -20.72 26.92 42.36
N SER A 607 -21.89 26.84 41.69
CA SER A 607 -22.36 25.68 40.99
C SER A 607 -21.54 25.43 39.73
N ILE A 608 -21.14 26.47 38.99
CA ILE A 608 -20.23 26.37 37.84
C ILE A 608 -18.88 25.79 38.25
N ASP A 609 -18.30 26.27 39.35
CA ASP A 609 -17.02 25.82 39.89
C ASP A 609 -17.11 24.37 40.40
N HIS A 610 -18.21 24.00 41.03
CA HIS A 610 -18.46 22.61 41.43
C HIS A 610 -18.54 21.67 40.22
N LEU A 611 -19.29 22.03 39.17
CA LEU A 611 -19.39 21.26 37.95
C LEU A 611 -18.07 21.18 37.20
N LYS A 612 -17.29 22.28 37.15
CA LYS A 612 -15.93 22.25 36.59
C LYS A 612 -15.00 21.36 37.39
N ALA A 613 -15.08 21.39 38.70
CA ALA A 613 -14.29 20.50 39.57
C ALA A 613 -14.68 19.02 39.31
N THR A 614 -15.99 18.72 39.15
CA THR A 614 -16.47 17.36 38.84
C THR A 614 -16.02 16.90 37.46
N ILE A 615 -16.05 17.78 36.44
CA ILE A 615 -15.54 17.49 35.10
C ILE A 615 -14.05 17.20 35.19
N ASN A 616 -13.27 18.02 35.91
CA ASN A 616 -11.84 17.81 36.09
C ASN A 616 -11.52 16.53 36.87
N GLN A 617 -12.35 16.18 37.86
CA GLN A 617 -12.23 14.91 38.57
C GLN A 617 -12.44 13.74 37.62
N PHE A 618 -13.52 13.73 36.86
CA PHE A 618 -13.78 12.67 35.88
C PHE A 618 -12.65 12.58 34.81
N ALA A 619 -12.16 13.73 34.36
CA ALA A 619 -11.04 13.77 33.42
C ALA A 619 -9.73 13.23 34.04
N SER A 620 -9.48 13.50 35.35
CA SER A 620 -8.31 12.96 36.05
C SER A 620 -8.36 11.44 36.24
N GLU A 621 -9.57 10.86 36.24
CA GLU A 621 -9.79 9.42 36.24
C GLU A 621 -9.77 8.81 34.81
N ALA A 622 -9.32 9.57 33.82
CA ALA A 622 -9.28 9.20 32.41
C ALA A 622 -10.67 8.89 31.79
N LEU A 623 -11.72 9.49 32.32
CA LEU A 623 -13.08 9.32 31.81
C LEU A 623 -13.39 10.38 30.74
N ARG A 624 -14.06 9.97 29.66
CA ARG A 624 -14.62 10.89 28.67
C ARG A 624 -15.89 11.54 29.23
N THR A 625 -15.91 12.86 29.33
CA THR A 625 -17.03 13.62 29.85
C THR A 625 -17.95 14.08 28.72
N LEU A 626 -19.27 13.94 28.94
CA LEU A 626 -20.31 14.40 28.03
C LEU A 626 -21.38 15.13 28.86
N CYS A 627 -21.84 16.27 28.37
CA CYS A 627 -22.92 17.03 28.98
C CYS A 627 -24.18 16.95 28.10
N LEU A 628 -25.31 16.74 28.75
CA LEU A 628 -26.64 16.80 28.18
C LEU A 628 -27.34 18.06 28.69
N ALA A 629 -27.88 18.88 27.78
CA ALA A 629 -28.62 20.08 28.11
C ALA A 629 -29.86 20.21 27.21
N TYR A 630 -30.81 21.02 27.64
CA TYR A 630 -31.97 21.37 26.85
C TYR A 630 -32.24 22.88 26.89
N MET A 631 -32.92 23.38 25.89
CA MET A 631 -33.25 24.81 25.77
C MET A 631 -34.55 25.01 25.01
N GLU A 632 -35.24 26.10 25.35
CA GLU A 632 -36.27 26.72 24.55
C GLU A 632 -35.67 27.84 23.74
N LEU A 633 -35.58 27.73 22.41
CA LEU A 633 -34.59 28.29 21.46
C LEU A 633 -34.26 29.79 21.37
N GLY A 634 -32.95 30.12 21.05
CA GLY A 634 -32.39 31.39 20.57
C GLY A 634 -30.83 31.32 20.44
N PRO A 635 -30.03 32.09 19.57
CA PRO A 635 -28.77 31.65 18.97
C PRO A 635 -27.41 32.35 19.30
N ASP A 636 -26.31 31.71 19.02
CA ASP A 636 -24.96 31.84 18.41
C ASP A 636 -23.57 32.24 18.99
N PHE A 637 -22.41 31.85 18.43
CA PHE A 637 -21.10 32.24 18.26
C PHE A 637 -19.68 31.70 18.04
N ARG A 638 -18.45 32.14 17.74
CA ARG A 638 -17.03 31.61 17.48
C ARG A 638 -15.79 32.53 17.54
N GLU A 639 -14.48 32.16 17.66
CA GLU A 639 -13.28 31.61 16.96
C GLU A 639 -11.83 32.01 17.43
N LYS A 640 -10.66 31.39 16.98
CA LYS A 640 -9.24 31.82 17.18
C LYS A 640 -8.11 31.27 16.25
N SER A 641 -6.78 31.65 16.35
CA SER A 641 -5.73 31.69 15.32
C SER A 641 -4.39 30.89 15.52
N GLU A 642 -3.49 30.80 14.48
CA GLU A 642 -2.47 29.78 14.19
C GLU A 642 -0.97 29.95 14.62
N GLU A 643 -0.45 31.12 14.92
CA GLU A 643 1.02 31.37 14.97
C GLU A 643 1.81 30.81 16.16
N GLU A 644 1.15 30.39 17.24
CA GLU A 644 1.80 29.87 18.46
C GLU A 644 2.20 28.39 18.38
N LEU A 645 1.72 27.67 17.37
CA LEU A 645 1.87 26.22 17.23
C LEU A 645 3.32 25.77 16.95
N PHE A 646 4.10 26.58 16.22
CA PHE A 646 5.44 26.19 15.75
C PHE A 646 6.48 25.92 16.85
N LYS A 647 6.37 26.59 18.00
CA LYS A 647 7.32 26.43 19.12
C LYS A 647 7.01 25.25 20.03
N LEU A 648 5.80 24.70 19.91
CA LEU A 648 5.28 23.63 20.77
C LEU A 648 5.50 22.23 20.21
N ILE A 649 5.52 22.07 18.89
CA ILE A 649 5.54 20.77 18.18
C ILE A 649 6.62 19.79 18.68
N PRO A 650 7.91 20.17 18.88
CA PRO A 650 8.93 19.22 19.34
C PRO A 650 8.75 18.73 20.78
N LYS A 651 7.90 19.39 21.56
CA LYS A 651 7.66 19.09 22.98
C LYS A 651 6.34 18.37 23.22
N ILE A 652 5.50 18.22 22.18
CA ILE A 652 4.20 17.57 22.28
C ILE A 652 4.39 16.07 22.42
N GLN A 653 3.95 15.49 23.52
CA GLN A 653 3.85 14.05 23.76
C GLN A 653 2.40 13.57 23.66
N VAL A 654 1.46 14.41 24.03
CA VAL A 654 0.01 14.13 24.00
C VAL A 654 -0.72 15.34 23.45
N MET A 655 -1.60 15.14 22.50
CA MET A 655 -2.48 16.15 21.93
C MET A 655 -3.95 15.75 22.19
N ALA A 656 -4.64 16.50 23.04
CA ALA A 656 -6.01 16.23 23.40
C ALA A 656 -6.97 17.11 22.60
N ARG A 657 -8.17 16.57 22.25
CA ARG A 657 -9.25 17.29 21.54
C ARG A 657 -8.82 17.92 20.21
N SER A 658 -7.93 17.25 19.49
CA SER A 658 -7.45 17.70 18.19
C SER A 658 -8.51 17.58 17.11
N SER A 659 -8.55 18.54 16.21
CA SER A 659 -9.32 18.45 14.97
C SER A 659 -8.57 17.60 13.91
N PRO A 660 -9.23 17.12 12.84
CA PRO A 660 -8.56 16.46 11.74
C PRO A 660 -7.42 17.29 11.14
N LEU A 661 -7.61 18.60 11.05
CA LEU A 661 -6.62 19.53 10.52
C LEU A 661 -5.42 19.68 11.45
N ASP A 662 -5.62 19.64 12.76
CA ASP A 662 -4.52 19.73 13.75
C ASP A 662 -3.63 18.50 13.67
N LYS A 663 -4.22 17.30 13.53
CA LYS A 663 -3.50 16.04 13.32
C LYS A 663 -2.67 16.09 12.03
N HIS A 664 -3.29 16.52 10.93
CA HIS A 664 -2.61 16.69 9.64
C HIS A 664 -1.46 17.71 9.72
N THR A 665 -1.67 18.86 10.38
CA THR A 665 -0.65 19.90 10.53
C THR A 665 0.54 19.43 11.36
N LEU A 666 0.30 18.71 12.46
CA LEU A 666 1.35 18.10 13.27
C LEU A 666 2.22 17.14 12.46
N VAL A 667 1.58 16.20 11.76
CA VAL A 667 2.27 15.19 10.92
C VAL A 667 3.07 15.87 9.82
N LYS A 668 2.49 16.84 9.14
CA LYS A 668 3.15 17.61 8.08
C LYS A 668 4.41 18.30 8.58
N HIS A 669 4.36 18.95 9.74
CA HIS A 669 5.53 19.63 10.30
C HIS A 669 6.61 18.65 10.79
N LEU A 670 6.25 17.55 11.43
CA LEU A 670 7.20 16.49 11.80
C LEU A 670 7.93 15.94 10.56
N ARG A 671 7.21 15.72 9.47
CA ARG A 671 7.75 15.20 8.22
C ARG A 671 8.62 16.23 7.47
N THR A 672 8.11 17.45 7.28
CA THR A 672 8.75 18.44 6.40
C THR A 672 9.79 19.30 7.11
N THR A 673 9.49 19.78 8.33
CA THR A 673 10.34 20.72 9.08
C THR A 673 11.41 19.99 9.87
N PHE A 674 11.04 18.91 10.56
CA PHE A 674 11.99 18.14 11.39
C PHE A 674 12.65 16.98 10.61
N GLY A 675 12.12 16.60 9.44
CA GLY A 675 12.70 15.57 8.59
C GLY A 675 12.59 14.15 9.16
N GLU A 676 11.63 13.94 10.09
CA GLU A 676 11.36 12.63 10.67
C GLU A 676 10.61 11.72 9.69
N VAL A 677 10.74 10.41 9.88
CA VAL A 677 9.90 9.41 9.20
C VAL A 677 8.72 9.11 10.12
N VAL A 678 7.53 9.56 9.72
CA VAL A 678 6.34 9.57 10.58
C VAL A 678 5.41 8.44 10.20
N ALA A 679 5.09 7.57 11.16
CA ALA A 679 3.99 6.61 11.07
C ALA A 679 2.79 7.15 11.86
N VAL A 680 1.59 7.07 11.28
CA VAL A 680 0.34 7.49 11.91
C VAL A 680 -0.61 6.30 12.00
N THR A 681 -1.26 6.13 13.15
CA THR A 681 -2.30 5.12 13.33
C THR A 681 -3.64 5.79 13.65
N GLY A 682 -4.71 5.26 13.10
CA GLY A 682 -6.06 5.77 13.35
C GLY A 682 -7.14 4.81 12.86
N ASP A 683 -8.37 5.03 13.32
CA ASP A 683 -9.54 4.23 12.95
C ASP A 683 -10.66 5.07 12.32
N GLY A 684 -10.64 6.38 12.51
CA GLY A 684 -11.71 7.30 12.14
C GLY A 684 -11.47 8.04 10.82
N THR A 685 -12.55 8.58 10.27
CA THR A 685 -12.50 9.50 9.13
C THR A 685 -11.71 10.77 9.44
N ASN A 686 -11.71 11.18 10.72
CA ASN A 686 -10.95 12.32 11.22
C ASN A 686 -9.43 12.09 11.18
N ASP A 687 -8.97 10.84 11.05
CA ASP A 687 -7.55 10.49 10.97
C ASP A 687 -7.08 10.38 9.51
N ALA A 688 -7.99 10.22 8.56
CA ALA A 688 -7.67 10.01 7.16
C ALA A 688 -6.73 11.08 6.56
N PRO A 689 -6.87 12.39 6.82
CA PRO A 689 -5.92 13.39 6.33
C PRO A 689 -4.51 13.22 6.92
N ALA A 690 -4.40 12.81 8.18
CA ALA A 690 -3.12 12.55 8.83
C ALA A 690 -2.50 11.23 8.36
N LEU A 691 -3.32 10.18 8.16
CA LEU A 691 -2.90 8.89 7.59
C LEU A 691 -2.33 9.06 6.18
N HIS A 692 -2.99 9.86 5.34
CA HIS A 692 -2.52 10.13 3.98
C HIS A 692 -1.26 11.01 3.93
N GLU A 693 -1.11 11.99 4.84
CA GLU A 693 0.07 12.87 4.88
C GLU A 693 1.29 12.16 5.50
N ALA A 694 1.12 11.12 6.30
CA ALA A 694 2.21 10.36 6.91
C ALA A 694 3.10 9.68 5.86
N ASP A 695 4.31 9.26 6.27
CA ASP A 695 5.15 8.40 5.44
C ASP A 695 4.59 6.97 5.37
N ILE A 696 3.91 6.56 6.44
CA ILE A 696 3.14 5.32 6.51
C ILE A 696 1.91 5.52 7.39
N GLY A 697 0.74 5.19 6.84
CA GLY A 697 -0.54 5.16 7.55
C GLY A 697 -0.91 3.73 7.94
N LEU A 698 -1.38 3.53 9.17
CA LEU A 698 -1.88 2.26 9.68
C LEU A 698 -3.34 2.43 10.13
N ALA A 699 -4.25 1.63 9.60
CA ALA A 699 -5.66 1.66 9.98
C ALA A 699 -6.07 0.40 10.73
N MET A 700 -7.05 0.54 11.63
CA MET A 700 -7.66 -0.60 12.31
C MET A 700 -8.61 -1.35 11.36
N GLY A 701 -8.62 -2.68 11.45
CA GLY A 701 -9.36 -3.54 10.52
C GLY A 701 -10.82 -3.75 10.91
N ILE A 702 -11.10 -3.90 12.21
CA ILE A 702 -12.44 -4.15 12.75
C ILE A 702 -13.15 -2.83 13.03
N ALA A 703 -12.53 -1.95 13.82
CA ALA A 703 -13.08 -0.66 14.21
C ALA A 703 -12.91 0.44 13.15
N GLY A 704 -11.94 0.29 12.23
CA GLY A 704 -11.60 1.31 11.25
C GLY A 704 -12.68 1.53 10.19
N THR A 705 -12.95 2.81 9.88
CA THR A 705 -13.82 3.20 8.76
C THR A 705 -13.16 2.90 7.42
N GLU A 706 -13.95 2.70 6.37
CA GLU A 706 -13.40 2.41 5.03
C GLU A 706 -12.51 3.56 4.51
N VAL A 707 -12.83 4.80 4.84
CA VAL A 707 -11.99 5.96 4.51
C VAL A 707 -10.63 5.91 5.19
N ALA A 708 -10.57 5.53 6.47
CA ALA A 708 -9.31 5.34 7.18
C ALA A 708 -8.50 4.20 6.56
N LYS A 709 -9.15 3.05 6.28
CA LYS A 709 -8.52 1.90 5.63
C LYS A 709 -7.98 2.22 4.24
N GLU A 710 -8.71 3.00 3.44
CA GLU A 710 -8.28 3.39 2.10
C GLU A 710 -7.12 4.40 2.12
N SER A 711 -7.10 5.29 3.11
CA SER A 711 -6.02 6.25 3.31
C SER A 711 -4.77 5.65 3.94
N ALA A 712 -4.83 4.41 4.43
CA ALA A 712 -3.73 3.72 5.08
C ALA A 712 -2.98 2.79 4.13
N ASP A 713 -1.69 2.60 4.41
CA ASP A 713 -0.81 1.65 3.72
C ASP A 713 -0.86 0.25 4.32
N VAL A 714 -1.19 0.14 5.60
CA VAL A 714 -1.29 -1.13 6.35
C VAL A 714 -2.59 -1.17 7.13
N ILE A 715 -3.26 -2.33 7.15
CA ILE A 715 -4.47 -2.58 7.92
C ILE A 715 -4.17 -3.61 9.01
N ILE A 716 -4.44 -3.28 10.26
CA ILE A 716 -4.27 -4.14 11.43
C ILE A 716 -5.55 -4.96 11.63
N LEU A 717 -5.55 -6.21 11.20
CA LEU A 717 -6.75 -7.04 11.09
C LEU A 717 -7.36 -7.48 12.43
N ASP A 718 -6.58 -7.47 13.50
CA ASP A 718 -6.97 -7.89 14.85
C ASP A 718 -7.20 -6.71 15.80
N ASP A 719 -7.10 -5.49 15.31
CA ASP A 719 -7.17 -4.23 16.07
C ASP A 719 -6.27 -4.22 17.34
N ASN A 720 -5.22 -5.03 17.31
CA ASN A 720 -4.28 -5.13 18.42
C ASN A 720 -3.09 -4.18 18.21
N PHE A 721 -2.93 -3.20 19.06
CA PHE A 721 -1.84 -2.23 18.98
C PHE A 721 -0.45 -2.88 19.00
N SER A 722 -0.26 -4.03 19.70
CA SER A 722 1.02 -4.75 19.71
C SER A 722 1.43 -5.27 18.32
N THR A 723 0.48 -5.48 17.41
CA THR A 723 0.76 -5.87 16.03
C THR A 723 1.54 -4.81 15.28
N ILE A 724 1.40 -3.52 15.64
CA ILE A 724 2.19 -2.41 15.07
C ILE A 724 3.68 -2.59 15.36
N ALA A 725 4.03 -3.00 16.59
CA ALA A 725 5.42 -3.32 16.93
C ALA A 725 5.96 -4.50 16.11
N THR A 726 5.11 -5.51 15.85
CA THR A 726 5.45 -6.64 14.98
C THR A 726 5.68 -6.19 13.53
N VAL A 727 4.84 -5.28 13.01
CA VAL A 727 5.03 -4.70 11.67
C VAL A 727 6.35 -3.92 11.58
N ALA A 728 6.66 -3.10 12.58
CA ALA A 728 7.94 -2.38 12.65
C ALA A 728 9.15 -3.35 12.69
N LYS A 729 9.05 -4.43 13.46
CA LYS A 729 10.07 -5.49 13.54
C LYS A 729 10.29 -6.17 12.19
N TRP A 730 9.23 -6.50 11.47
CA TRP A 730 9.31 -7.06 10.12
C TRP A 730 9.90 -6.07 9.12
N GLY A 731 9.50 -4.79 9.16
CA GLY A 731 10.06 -3.75 8.31
C GLY A 731 11.57 -3.57 8.51
N ARG A 732 12.04 -3.57 9.76
CA ARG A 732 13.48 -3.55 10.07
C ARG A 732 14.20 -4.81 9.60
N SER A 733 13.56 -5.97 9.70
CA SER A 733 14.11 -7.23 9.18
C SER A 733 14.31 -7.18 7.68
N VAL A 734 13.33 -6.69 6.92
CA VAL A 734 13.44 -6.51 5.46
C VAL A 734 14.64 -5.63 5.10
N TYR A 735 14.74 -4.46 5.71
CA TYR A 735 15.83 -3.53 5.45
C TYR A 735 17.22 -4.15 5.69
N ILE A 736 17.38 -4.86 6.82
CA ILE A 736 18.64 -5.52 7.17
C ILE A 736 18.94 -6.73 6.26
N ASN A 737 17.93 -7.51 5.90
CA ASN A 737 18.12 -8.64 4.99
C ASN A 737 18.57 -8.18 3.60
N ILE A 738 18.02 -7.06 3.11
CA ILE A 738 18.48 -6.44 1.87
C ILE A 738 19.92 -5.94 2.00
N GLN A 739 20.30 -5.33 3.13
CA GLN A 739 21.68 -4.93 3.38
C GLN A 739 22.65 -6.12 3.39
N LYS A 740 22.27 -7.24 4.01
CA LYS A 740 23.08 -8.49 4.01
C LYS A 740 23.29 -9.01 2.60
N PHE A 741 22.24 -9.03 1.79
CA PHE A 741 22.32 -9.45 0.39
C PHE A 741 23.20 -8.52 -0.44
N VAL A 742 23.04 -7.21 -0.31
CA VAL A 742 23.88 -6.22 -1.02
C VAL A 742 25.35 -6.34 -0.63
N GLN A 743 25.63 -6.53 0.67
CA GLN A 743 27.00 -6.78 1.14
C GLN A 743 27.60 -8.00 0.47
N PHE A 744 26.88 -9.11 0.42
CA PHE A 744 27.30 -10.34 -0.24
C PHE A 744 27.55 -10.10 -1.73
N GLN A 745 26.60 -9.57 -2.46
CA GLN A 745 26.67 -9.34 -3.90
C GLN A 745 27.80 -8.38 -4.29
N LEU A 746 27.96 -7.26 -3.59
CA LEU A 746 29.05 -6.32 -3.86
C LEU A 746 30.43 -6.95 -3.64
N THR A 747 30.59 -7.77 -2.61
CA THR A 747 31.84 -8.48 -2.38
C THR A 747 32.20 -9.38 -3.57
N VAL A 748 31.23 -10.16 -4.05
CA VAL A 748 31.45 -11.06 -5.19
C VAL A 748 31.78 -10.31 -6.47
N ASN A 749 31.04 -9.24 -6.75
CA ASN A 749 31.25 -8.41 -7.94
C ASN A 749 32.64 -7.76 -7.93
N VAL A 750 33.04 -7.19 -6.80
CA VAL A 750 34.37 -6.56 -6.66
C VAL A 750 35.51 -7.59 -6.87
N VAL A 751 35.38 -8.78 -6.25
CA VAL A 751 36.38 -9.83 -6.40
C VAL A 751 36.45 -10.33 -7.84
N ALA A 752 35.32 -10.63 -8.46
CA ALA A 752 35.27 -11.12 -9.84
C ALA A 752 35.86 -10.11 -10.83
N LEU A 753 35.53 -8.82 -10.69
CA LEU A 753 36.10 -7.75 -11.51
C LEU A 753 37.61 -7.63 -11.35
N ILE A 754 38.09 -7.56 -10.12
CA ILE A 754 39.51 -7.34 -9.85
C ILE A 754 40.34 -8.56 -10.26
N VAL A 755 39.86 -9.78 -10.02
CA VAL A 755 40.54 -11.02 -10.40
C VAL A 755 40.66 -11.12 -11.91
N ASN A 756 39.58 -10.95 -12.66
CA ASN A 756 39.62 -11.04 -14.12
C ASN A 756 40.46 -9.92 -14.73
N PHE A 757 40.32 -8.69 -14.24
CA PHE A 757 41.10 -7.56 -14.71
C PHE A 757 42.63 -7.73 -14.44
N SER A 758 43.00 -8.06 -13.19
CA SER A 758 44.41 -8.22 -12.82
C SER A 758 45.06 -9.39 -13.56
N SER A 759 44.36 -10.49 -13.71
CA SER A 759 44.80 -11.66 -14.44
C SER A 759 44.97 -11.34 -15.93
N ALA A 760 44.00 -10.69 -16.57
CA ALA A 760 44.12 -10.27 -17.97
C ALA A 760 45.32 -9.33 -18.20
N CYS A 761 45.61 -8.41 -17.27
CA CYS A 761 46.75 -7.50 -17.37
C CYS A 761 48.08 -8.18 -17.15
N LEU A 762 48.17 -9.18 -16.25
CA LEU A 762 49.45 -9.80 -15.86
C LEU A 762 49.78 -11.04 -16.69
N THR A 763 48.82 -11.88 -16.98
CA THR A 763 49.01 -13.18 -17.65
C THR A 763 48.49 -13.20 -19.09
N GLY A 764 47.71 -12.23 -19.49
CA GLY A 764 47.03 -12.20 -20.78
C GLY A 764 45.81 -13.13 -20.90
N ASN A 765 45.48 -13.89 -19.85
CA ASN A 765 44.36 -14.85 -19.82
C ASN A 765 43.46 -14.58 -18.63
N ALA A 766 42.17 -14.81 -18.80
CA ALA A 766 41.21 -14.75 -17.69
C ALA A 766 41.06 -16.13 -17.06
N PRO A 767 41.13 -16.27 -15.72
CA PRO A 767 41.04 -17.55 -15.04
C PRO A 767 39.62 -18.10 -14.96
N LEU A 768 38.61 -17.24 -15.11
CA LEU A 768 37.18 -17.59 -15.06
C LEU A 768 36.55 -17.43 -16.43
N THR A 769 35.92 -18.48 -16.95
CA THR A 769 35.21 -18.47 -18.24
C THR A 769 33.82 -17.82 -18.13
N ALA A 770 33.25 -17.48 -19.29
CA ALA A 770 31.91 -16.92 -19.35
C ALA A 770 30.85 -17.82 -18.67
N VAL A 771 30.90 -19.14 -18.90
CA VAL A 771 29.98 -20.11 -18.30
C VAL A 771 30.13 -20.17 -16.78
N GLN A 772 31.37 -20.13 -16.27
CA GLN A 772 31.64 -20.14 -14.84
C GLN A 772 31.16 -18.85 -14.16
N LEU A 773 31.35 -17.70 -14.79
CA LEU A 773 30.87 -16.42 -14.27
C LEU A 773 29.35 -16.32 -14.30
N LEU A 774 28.66 -16.86 -15.30
CA LEU A 774 27.18 -16.96 -15.33
C LEU A 774 26.67 -17.84 -14.19
N TRP A 775 27.34 -18.96 -13.89
CA TRP A 775 26.98 -19.79 -12.74
C TRP A 775 27.13 -19.04 -11.43
N VAL A 776 28.23 -18.33 -11.24
CA VAL A 776 28.46 -17.49 -10.04
C VAL A 776 27.40 -16.41 -9.94
N ASN A 777 27.03 -15.78 -11.04
CA ASN A 777 25.96 -14.77 -11.07
C ASN A 777 24.61 -15.38 -10.65
N MET A 778 24.27 -16.57 -11.11
CA MET A 778 23.06 -17.27 -10.70
C MET A 778 23.06 -17.58 -9.19
N ILE A 779 24.20 -17.99 -8.61
CA ILE A 779 24.33 -18.17 -7.15
C ILE A 779 24.08 -16.85 -6.43
N MET A 780 24.69 -15.76 -6.88
CA MET A 780 24.52 -14.46 -6.25
C MET A 780 23.11 -13.93 -6.34
N ASP A 781 22.55 -13.86 -7.54
CA ASP A 781 21.35 -13.09 -7.80
C ASP A 781 20.09 -13.83 -7.36
N THR A 782 20.00 -15.10 -7.67
CA THR A 782 18.77 -15.87 -7.44
C THR A 782 18.83 -16.66 -6.14
N LEU A 783 19.86 -17.47 -5.97
CA LEU A 783 19.94 -18.36 -4.79
C LEU A 783 20.35 -17.59 -3.55
N GLY A 784 21.33 -16.68 -3.65
CA GLY A 784 21.75 -15.82 -2.54
C GLY A 784 20.65 -14.86 -2.09
N ALA A 785 19.89 -14.29 -3.04
CA ALA A 785 18.72 -13.48 -2.73
C ALA A 785 17.66 -14.28 -1.95
N LEU A 786 17.33 -15.49 -2.42
CA LEU A 786 16.36 -16.35 -1.75
C LEU A 786 16.81 -16.74 -0.34
N ALA A 787 18.10 -17.04 -0.16
CA ALA A 787 18.65 -17.45 1.12
C ALA A 787 18.67 -16.32 2.16
N LEU A 788 19.23 -15.16 1.79
CA LEU A 788 19.42 -14.04 2.71
C LEU A 788 18.15 -13.21 2.93
N ALA A 789 17.26 -13.13 1.92
CA ALA A 789 16.02 -12.37 2.02
C ALA A 789 14.96 -13.02 2.93
N THR A 790 15.05 -14.31 3.18
CA THR A 790 14.04 -15.08 3.94
C THR A 790 14.35 -15.24 5.43
N GLU A 791 15.37 -14.58 5.94
CA GLU A 791 15.70 -14.66 7.38
C GLU A 791 14.62 -14.05 8.26
N PRO A 792 14.18 -14.77 9.32
CA PRO A 792 13.17 -14.27 10.25
C PRO A 792 13.73 -13.13 11.12
N PRO A 793 12.86 -12.20 11.61
CA PRO A 793 13.29 -11.11 12.48
C PRO A 793 13.74 -11.61 13.86
N THR A 794 14.75 -10.98 14.41
CA THR A 794 15.23 -11.20 15.78
C THR A 794 14.81 -10.04 16.69
N ASP A 795 14.68 -10.28 18.01
CA ASP A 795 14.29 -9.23 18.97
C ASP A 795 15.32 -8.11 19.12
N ASP A 796 16.58 -8.40 18.78
CA ASP A 796 17.66 -7.40 18.79
C ASP A 796 17.45 -6.26 17.78
N LEU A 797 16.61 -6.48 16.73
CA LEU A 797 16.31 -5.45 15.74
C LEU A 797 15.58 -4.24 16.34
N MET A 798 14.78 -4.47 17.37
CA MET A 798 14.05 -3.38 18.04
C MET A 798 14.96 -2.50 18.94
N LYS A 799 16.14 -2.99 19.30
CA LYS A 799 17.13 -2.26 20.10
C LYS A 799 17.97 -1.28 19.26
N ARG A 800 17.97 -1.44 17.95
CA ARG A 800 18.72 -0.56 17.04
C ARG A 800 17.99 0.76 16.82
N ALA A 801 18.74 1.84 16.66
CA ALA A 801 18.17 3.13 16.25
C ALA A 801 17.56 3.02 14.84
N PRO A 802 16.43 3.69 14.56
CA PRO A 802 15.85 3.76 13.21
C PRO A 802 16.78 4.50 12.25
N VAL A 803 16.80 4.07 10.98
CA VAL A 803 17.72 4.62 9.96
C VAL A 803 17.33 6.05 9.54
N GLY A 804 16.03 6.40 9.59
CA GLY A 804 15.52 7.70 9.19
C GLY A 804 15.68 8.02 7.69
N ARG A 805 15.38 9.26 7.29
CA ARG A 805 15.45 9.70 5.88
C ARG A 805 16.87 9.90 5.35
N ARG A 806 17.81 10.27 6.22
CA ARG A 806 19.17 10.69 5.87
C ARG A 806 20.21 9.57 5.99
N GLY A 807 19.83 8.39 6.46
CA GLY A 807 20.72 7.26 6.61
C GLY A 807 21.26 6.76 5.26
N ASN A 808 22.56 6.50 5.21
CA ASN A 808 23.17 5.85 4.06
C ASN A 808 22.77 4.38 4.03
N PHE A 809 22.38 3.87 2.85
CA PHE A 809 22.02 2.48 2.69
C PHE A 809 23.20 1.54 2.94
N ILE A 810 24.37 1.86 2.37
CA ILE A 810 25.62 1.13 2.60
C ILE A 810 26.30 1.73 3.83
N SER A 811 26.25 1.00 4.94
CA SER A 811 26.85 1.41 6.20
C SER A 811 28.38 1.23 6.20
N ASN A 812 29.07 1.93 7.09
CA ASN A 812 30.53 1.77 7.27
C ASN A 812 30.90 0.33 7.67
N VAL A 813 30.02 -0.37 8.38
CA VAL A 813 30.19 -1.79 8.73
C VAL A 813 30.19 -2.66 7.46
N MET A 814 29.28 -2.39 6.52
CA MET A 814 29.23 -3.09 5.23
C MET A 814 30.52 -2.85 4.43
N TRP A 815 30.97 -1.59 4.32
CA TRP A 815 32.23 -1.28 3.64
C TRP A 815 33.43 -2.02 4.22
N ARG A 816 33.53 -2.07 5.55
CA ARG A 816 34.59 -2.85 6.24
C ARG A 816 34.55 -4.32 5.82
N ASN A 817 33.37 -4.94 5.85
CA ASN A 817 33.22 -6.35 5.52
C ASN A 817 33.49 -6.62 4.03
N ILE A 818 32.98 -5.77 3.14
CA ILE A 818 33.18 -5.89 1.68
C ILE A 818 34.68 -5.79 1.35
N LEU A 819 35.34 -4.74 1.81
CA LEU A 819 36.76 -4.51 1.49
C LEU A 819 37.68 -5.58 2.08
N GLY A 820 37.43 -6.01 3.32
CA GLY A 820 38.20 -7.04 3.96
C GLY A 820 38.08 -8.41 3.30
N GLN A 821 36.87 -8.84 2.98
CA GLN A 821 36.62 -10.09 2.27
C GLN A 821 37.13 -10.04 0.83
N SER A 822 36.94 -8.93 0.13
CA SER A 822 37.43 -8.77 -1.24
C SER A 822 38.96 -8.85 -1.30
N LEU A 823 39.63 -8.19 -0.37
CA LEU A 823 41.09 -8.24 -0.28
C LEU A 823 41.59 -9.67 -0.01
N TYR A 824 40.98 -10.38 0.94
CA TYR A 824 41.33 -11.76 1.22
C TYR A 824 41.18 -12.67 0.00
N GLN A 825 39.99 -12.63 -0.61
CA GLN A 825 39.68 -13.49 -1.76
C GLN A 825 40.59 -13.16 -2.97
N PHE A 826 40.83 -11.88 -3.21
CA PHE A 826 41.74 -11.47 -4.27
C PHE A 826 43.19 -11.99 -4.05
N LEU A 827 43.71 -11.83 -2.84
CA LEU A 827 45.08 -12.27 -2.53
C LEU A 827 45.23 -13.79 -2.63
N VAL A 828 44.23 -14.55 -2.14
CA VAL A 828 44.27 -16.01 -2.23
C VAL A 828 44.18 -16.50 -3.67
N ILE A 829 43.29 -15.94 -4.47
CA ILE A 829 43.13 -16.34 -5.87
C ILE A 829 44.37 -15.95 -6.68
N TRP A 830 44.88 -14.75 -6.45
CA TRP A 830 46.10 -14.31 -7.09
C TRP A 830 47.31 -15.20 -6.73
N TYR A 831 47.47 -15.58 -5.46
CA TYR A 831 48.49 -16.51 -5.01
C TYR A 831 48.33 -17.91 -5.63
N LEU A 832 47.11 -18.42 -5.71
CA LEU A 832 46.81 -19.69 -6.41
C LEU A 832 47.16 -19.62 -7.90
N GLN A 833 46.93 -18.48 -8.55
CA GLN A 833 47.24 -18.31 -9.96
C GLN A 833 48.73 -18.28 -10.24
N VAL A 834 49.55 -17.67 -9.36
CA VAL A 834 50.97 -17.55 -9.52
C VAL A 834 51.70 -18.85 -9.11
N GLU A 835 51.37 -19.41 -7.95
CA GLU A 835 52.10 -20.52 -7.34
C GLU A 835 51.30 -21.85 -7.33
N GLY A 836 50.09 -21.86 -7.85
CA GLY A 836 49.22 -23.03 -7.75
C GLY A 836 49.75 -24.29 -8.44
N LYS A 837 50.45 -24.14 -9.55
CA LYS A 837 51.10 -25.26 -10.23
C LYS A 837 52.22 -25.91 -9.39
N ALA A 838 52.99 -25.11 -8.66
CA ALA A 838 54.03 -25.61 -7.76
C ALA A 838 53.45 -26.27 -6.51
N ILE A 839 52.41 -25.71 -5.93
CA ILE A 839 51.76 -26.20 -4.73
C ILE A 839 51.10 -27.56 -4.97
N PHE A 840 50.40 -27.70 -6.11
CA PHE A 840 49.68 -28.92 -6.46
C PHE A 840 50.49 -29.91 -7.28
N GLN A 841 51.75 -29.60 -7.59
CA GLN A 841 52.64 -30.41 -8.41
C GLN A 841 52.00 -30.77 -9.75
N LEU A 842 51.35 -29.85 -10.39
CA LEU A 842 50.67 -30.05 -11.66
C LEU A 842 51.69 -30.07 -12.80
N ASN A 843 52.01 -31.27 -13.30
CA ASN A 843 52.92 -31.46 -14.44
C ASN A 843 52.16 -32.27 -15.51
N GLY A 844 51.70 -31.59 -16.56
CA GLY A 844 51.04 -32.27 -17.66
C GLY A 844 50.41 -31.27 -18.65
N PRO A 845 49.88 -31.75 -19.79
CA PRO A 845 49.22 -30.89 -20.78
C PRO A 845 47.94 -30.22 -20.24
N ASP A 846 47.27 -30.87 -19.28
CA ASP A 846 46.01 -30.37 -18.67
C ASP A 846 46.26 -29.54 -17.41
N SER A 847 47.49 -29.17 -17.08
CA SER A 847 47.78 -28.45 -15.84
C SER A 847 47.10 -27.10 -15.72
N ASP A 848 46.96 -26.36 -16.81
CA ASP A 848 46.24 -25.08 -16.84
C ASP A 848 44.74 -25.23 -16.60
N LEU A 849 44.14 -26.25 -17.21
CA LEU A 849 42.68 -26.53 -17.00
C LEU A 849 42.40 -26.94 -15.56
N ILE A 850 43.22 -27.79 -14.97
CA ILE A 850 43.11 -28.22 -13.56
C ILE A 850 43.32 -27.02 -12.63
N LEU A 851 44.28 -26.15 -12.89
CA LEU A 851 44.52 -24.94 -12.10
C LEU A 851 43.35 -23.98 -12.18
N ASN A 852 42.80 -23.72 -13.37
CA ASN A 852 41.63 -22.87 -13.55
C ASN A 852 40.41 -23.46 -12.88
N THR A 853 40.22 -24.79 -12.91
CA THR A 853 39.15 -25.48 -12.20
C THR A 853 39.29 -25.34 -10.69
N LEU A 854 40.52 -25.42 -10.15
CA LEU A 854 40.81 -25.21 -8.73
C LEU A 854 40.52 -23.77 -8.30
N ILE A 855 40.94 -22.80 -9.13
CA ILE A 855 40.66 -21.39 -8.89
C ILE A 855 39.16 -21.12 -8.88
N PHE A 856 38.43 -21.65 -9.87
CA PHE A 856 36.95 -21.55 -9.94
C PHE A 856 36.29 -22.18 -8.73
N ASN A 857 36.66 -23.42 -8.36
CA ASN A 857 36.11 -24.10 -7.22
C ASN A 857 36.37 -23.38 -5.90
N SER A 858 37.63 -22.90 -5.71
CA SER A 858 37.99 -22.10 -4.55
C SER A 858 37.23 -20.79 -4.49
N PHE A 859 37.02 -20.13 -5.62
CA PHE A 859 36.21 -18.91 -5.70
C PHE A 859 34.74 -19.17 -5.30
N VAL A 860 34.12 -20.22 -5.82
CA VAL A 860 32.74 -20.57 -5.48
C VAL A 860 32.59 -20.89 -3.99
N PHE A 861 33.52 -21.68 -3.40
CA PHE A 861 33.49 -21.96 -1.97
C PHE A 861 33.74 -20.72 -1.11
N CYS A 862 34.59 -19.80 -1.55
CA CYS A 862 34.74 -18.49 -0.91
C CYS A 862 33.38 -17.75 -0.88
N GLN A 863 32.60 -17.82 -1.96
CA GLN A 863 31.27 -17.20 -1.98
C GLN A 863 30.27 -17.93 -1.08
N VAL A 864 30.23 -19.25 -1.07
CA VAL A 864 29.38 -20.04 -0.16
C VAL A 864 29.63 -19.68 1.32
N PHE A 865 30.89 -19.63 1.73
CA PHE A 865 31.24 -19.23 3.09
C PHE A 865 31.04 -17.73 3.37
N ASN A 866 31.21 -16.88 2.37
CA ASN A 866 30.87 -15.46 2.48
C ASN A 866 29.35 -15.24 2.64
N GLU A 867 28.52 -16.03 1.97
CA GLU A 867 27.06 -16.03 2.14
C GLU A 867 26.67 -16.38 3.59
N ILE A 868 27.30 -17.42 4.16
CA ILE A 868 27.10 -17.77 5.58
C ILE A 868 27.54 -16.62 6.49
N SER A 869 28.70 -16.02 6.23
CA SER A 869 29.21 -14.88 7.03
C SER A 869 28.35 -13.63 6.93
N SER A 870 27.69 -13.42 5.79
CA SER A 870 26.82 -12.26 5.53
C SER A 870 25.48 -12.33 6.26
N ARG A 871 25.10 -13.50 6.81
CA ARG A 871 23.89 -13.60 7.67
C ARG A 871 23.94 -12.67 8.89
N GLU A 872 25.12 -12.43 9.43
CA GLU A 872 25.32 -11.50 10.53
C GLU A 872 26.41 -10.48 10.17
N MET A 873 26.04 -9.21 10.07
CA MET A 873 27.00 -8.15 9.69
C MET A 873 27.96 -7.76 10.82
N GLU A 874 27.48 -7.81 12.08
CA GLU A 874 28.23 -7.34 13.25
C GLU A 874 28.60 -8.44 14.22
N LYS A 875 27.76 -9.48 14.38
CA LYS A 875 27.97 -10.57 15.33
C LYS A 875 28.93 -11.61 14.77
N ILE A 876 29.77 -12.14 15.65
CA ILE A 876 30.76 -13.17 15.31
C ILE A 876 30.10 -14.54 15.11
N ASN A 877 29.07 -14.87 15.91
CA ASN A 877 28.38 -16.15 15.82
C ASN A 877 27.37 -16.15 14.66
N VAL A 878 27.81 -16.58 13.48
CA VAL A 878 26.99 -16.68 12.26
C VAL A 878 26.19 -17.99 12.17
N PHE A 879 26.49 -19.00 12.98
CA PHE A 879 25.83 -20.32 12.94
C PHE A 879 24.52 -20.37 13.75
N LYS A 880 24.27 -19.37 14.59
CA LYS A 880 23.04 -19.31 15.39
C LYS A 880 21.82 -19.22 14.47
N GLY A 881 20.87 -20.16 14.62
CA GLY A 881 19.61 -20.17 13.88
C GLY A 881 19.72 -20.60 12.40
N ILE A 882 20.84 -21.18 11.98
CA ILE A 882 21.01 -21.65 10.59
C ILE A 882 20.03 -22.79 10.25
N LEU A 883 19.72 -23.65 11.21
CA LEU A 883 18.78 -24.75 11.05
C LEU A 883 17.31 -24.31 11.18
N ASP A 884 17.05 -23.14 11.75
CA ASP A 884 15.71 -22.57 11.86
C ASP A 884 15.23 -22.00 10.51
N ASN A 885 16.17 -21.60 9.66
CA ASN A 885 15.90 -21.18 8.29
C ASN A 885 16.21 -22.31 7.30
N TYR A 886 15.24 -23.23 7.13
CA TYR A 886 15.36 -24.36 6.20
C TYR A 886 15.54 -23.94 4.74
N VAL A 887 15.07 -22.75 4.34
CA VAL A 887 15.26 -22.21 2.98
C VAL A 887 16.75 -21.91 2.74
N PHE A 888 17.40 -21.26 3.71
CA PHE A 888 18.84 -20.99 3.65
C PHE A 888 19.65 -22.29 3.56
N ALA A 889 19.35 -23.27 4.43
CA ALA A 889 20.03 -24.56 4.41
C ALA A 889 19.82 -25.32 3.09
N ALA A 890 18.61 -25.29 2.53
CA ALA A 890 18.29 -25.91 1.25
C ALA A 890 19.04 -25.25 0.09
N VAL A 891 19.15 -23.92 0.07
CA VAL A 891 19.90 -23.17 -0.95
C VAL A 891 21.38 -23.51 -0.88
N LEU A 892 22.01 -23.47 0.29
CA LEU A 892 23.41 -23.84 0.45
C LEU A 892 23.69 -25.27 -0.01
N THR A 893 22.87 -26.23 0.41
CA THR A 893 23.00 -27.64 0.03
C THR A 893 22.86 -27.80 -1.49
N SER A 894 21.89 -27.14 -2.11
CA SER A 894 21.70 -27.17 -3.56
C SER A 894 22.90 -26.56 -4.30
N THR A 895 23.41 -25.44 -3.84
CA THR A 895 24.59 -24.77 -4.43
C THR A 895 25.81 -25.69 -4.42
N VAL A 896 26.09 -26.34 -3.28
CA VAL A 896 27.22 -27.28 -3.16
C VAL A 896 27.02 -28.50 -4.04
N LEU A 897 25.79 -29.07 -4.08
CA LEU A 897 25.48 -30.22 -4.92
C LEU A 897 25.66 -29.90 -6.41
N PHE A 898 25.11 -28.76 -6.86
CA PHE A 898 25.29 -28.32 -8.26
C PHE A 898 26.75 -28.01 -8.60
N GLN A 899 27.53 -27.48 -7.66
CA GLN A 899 28.96 -27.25 -7.86
C GLN A 899 29.72 -28.57 -8.08
N ILE A 900 29.39 -29.60 -7.31
CA ILE A 900 29.98 -30.94 -7.51
C ILE A 900 29.63 -31.48 -8.88
N ILE A 901 28.36 -31.33 -9.31
CA ILE A 901 27.91 -31.80 -10.63
C ILE A 901 28.66 -31.06 -11.75
N ILE A 902 28.81 -29.74 -11.64
CA ILE A 902 29.49 -28.94 -12.65
C ILE A 902 30.95 -29.37 -12.79
N ILE A 903 31.67 -29.56 -11.71
CA ILE A 903 33.09 -29.90 -11.75
C ILE A 903 33.32 -31.33 -12.19
N GLU A 904 32.54 -32.29 -11.67
CA GLU A 904 32.85 -33.73 -11.93
C GLU A 904 32.21 -34.25 -13.21
N TYR A 905 31.06 -33.70 -13.66
CA TYR A 905 30.28 -34.29 -14.75
C TYR A 905 30.15 -33.42 -16.00
N LEU A 906 30.22 -32.10 -15.92
CA LEU A 906 30.06 -31.23 -17.08
C LEU A 906 31.31 -31.07 -17.93
N GLY A 907 32.52 -31.29 -17.36
CA GLY A 907 33.78 -31.35 -18.10
C GLY A 907 33.96 -30.19 -19.10
N THR A 908 34.08 -30.53 -20.37
CA THR A 908 34.33 -29.60 -21.48
C THR A 908 33.26 -28.50 -21.65
N TYR A 909 32.00 -28.77 -21.27
CA TYR A 909 30.94 -27.74 -21.39
C TYR A 909 31.08 -26.58 -20.41
N ALA A 910 31.64 -26.84 -19.23
CA ALA A 910 31.92 -25.83 -18.21
C ALA A 910 33.40 -25.42 -18.14
N ASN A 911 34.22 -25.91 -19.04
CA ASN A 911 35.68 -25.75 -19.01
C ASN A 911 36.27 -26.19 -17.66
N THR A 912 35.91 -27.36 -17.18
CA THR A 912 36.32 -27.92 -15.89
C THR A 912 36.92 -29.30 -16.08
N SER A 913 37.74 -29.71 -15.12
CA SER A 913 38.35 -31.04 -15.04
C SER A 913 37.97 -31.66 -13.69
N PRO A 914 37.68 -32.98 -13.61
CA PRO A 914 37.48 -33.66 -12.33
C PRO A 914 38.67 -33.43 -11.38
N LEU A 915 38.36 -33.12 -10.12
CA LEU A 915 39.38 -32.87 -9.10
C LEU A 915 39.56 -34.06 -8.18
N THR A 916 40.79 -34.24 -7.67
CA THR A 916 41.08 -35.24 -6.64
C THR A 916 40.54 -34.85 -5.28
N LEU A 917 40.31 -35.79 -4.37
CA LEU A 917 39.76 -35.52 -3.05
C LEU A 917 40.59 -34.51 -2.26
N SER A 918 41.93 -34.57 -2.35
CA SER A 918 42.84 -33.58 -1.74
C SER A 918 42.66 -32.16 -2.29
N GLN A 919 42.39 -32.01 -3.57
CA GLN A 919 42.12 -30.75 -4.23
C GLN A 919 40.76 -30.17 -3.81
N TRP A 920 39.77 -31.03 -3.66
CA TRP A 920 38.46 -30.64 -3.10
C TRP A 920 38.59 -30.12 -1.66
N PHE A 921 39.29 -30.87 -0.79
CA PHE A 921 39.54 -30.43 0.57
C PHE A 921 40.25 -29.09 0.67
N LEU A 922 41.24 -28.87 -0.16
CA LEU A 922 41.96 -27.61 -0.16
C LEU A 922 41.10 -26.45 -0.64
N SER A 923 40.29 -26.65 -1.69
CA SER A 923 39.35 -25.63 -2.18
C SER A 923 38.33 -25.24 -1.12
N VAL A 924 37.76 -26.24 -0.44
CA VAL A 924 36.81 -26.04 0.68
C VAL A 924 37.52 -25.35 1.86
N PHE A 925 38.73 -25.74 2.20
CA PHE A 925 39.53 -25.13 3.28
C PHE A 925 39.86 -23.66 3.01
N ILE A 926 40.23 -23.31 1.75
CA ILE A 926 40.46 -21.94 1.33
C ILE A 926 39.14 -21.11 1.54
N GLY A 927 38.01 -21.63 1.11
CA GLY A 927 36.70 -21.00 1.37
C GLY A 927 36.44 -20.80 2.85
N PHE A 928 36.65 -21.85 3.65
CA PHE A 928 36.43 -21.83 5.10
C PHE A 928 37.31 -20.80 5.82
N LEU A 929 38.57 -20.58 5.41
CA LEU A 929 39.42 -19.54 6.00
C LEU A 929 38.84 -18.14 5.89
N GLY A 930 37.94 -17.89 4.95
CA GLY A 930 37.20 -16.63 4.86
C GLY A 930 36.35 -16.34 6.10
N MET A 931 35.87 -17.37 6.81
CA MET A 931 35.05 -17.19 8.01
C MET A 931 35.81 -16.67 9.24
N PRO A 932 36.97 -17.22 9.64
CA PRO A 932 37.79 -16.62 10.68
C PRO A 932 38.22 -15.18 10.36
N ILE A 933 38.52 -14.91 9.10
CA ILE A 933 38.88 -13.55 8.65
C ILE A 933 37.67 -12.62 8.78
N ALA A 934 36.47 -13.06 8.40
CA ALA A 934 35.26 -12.31 8.61
C ALA A 934 35.00 -12.05 10.12
N ALA A 935 35.23 -13.03 10.97
CA ALA A 935 35.16 -12.85 12.41
C ALA A 935 36.16 -11.84 12.95
N ALA A 936 37.41 -11.88 12.47
CA ALA A 936 38.44 -10.91 12.83
C ALA A 936 38.09 -9.48 12.37
N LEU A 937 37.55 -9.32 11.16
CA LEU A 937 37.08 -8.04 10.64
C LEU A 937 35.94 -7.46 11.49
N LYS A 938 35.03 -8.31 11.97
CA LYS A 938 33.92 -7.90 12.86
C LYS A 938 34.39 -7.41 14.24
N MET A 939 35.61 -7.78 14.66
CA MET A 939 36.21 -7.24 15.90
C MET A 939 36.74 -5.80 15.74
N ILE A 940 36.95 -5.34 14.52
CA ILE A 940 37.43 -3.96 14.29
C ILE A 940 36.25 -3.00 14.54
N PRO A 941 36.37 -2.10 15.53
CA PRO A 941 35.30 -1.15 15.82
C PRO A 941 35.22 -0.12 14.71
N VAL A 942 34.02 0.04 14.13
CA VAL A 942 33.71 1.07 13.14
C VAL A 942 32.49 1.84 13.67
N ALA A 943 32.52 3.16 13.54
CA ALA A 943 31.40 3.99 13.93
C ALA A 943 30.16 3.56 13.12
N SER A 944 29.14 3.06 13.82
CA SER A 944 27.82 2.82 13.24
C SER A 944 27.15 4.18 13.01
N GLN A 945 26.93 4.55 11.77
CA GLN A 945 26.04 5.66 11.41
C GLN A 945 24.63 5.13 11.31
#